data_4462c4b7c03fa5b49f2d8e7852f01d23
#
_entry.id   4462c4b7c03fa5b49f2d8e7852f01d23
#
_cell.length_a   1.000
_cell.length_b   1.000
_cell.length_c   1.000
_cell.angle_alpha   90.00
_cell.angle_beta   90.00
_cell.angle_gamma   90.00
#
_symmetry.space_group_name_H-M   'P 1'
#
loop_
_entity.id
_entity.type
_entity.pdbx_description
1 polymer ?
#
loop_
_entity_poly.entity_id
_entity_poly.type
_entity_poly.pdbx_seq_one_letter_code
_entity_poly.pdbx_strand_id
1 'polypeptide(L)'
;MPTTSSASPAARQVPDDILDRLSSIDATEKLQALREVKNQIIGNRTKKLSFLKVGAVPAVVSALASALEDGSDLSLIVQSAAAVGSFACGFDAGVKAVLDAGAFPVLERLLAHPDAKVVDAGARSLKMIYQSKVAPKYELSSGKQMESLLSLLNNVSENLNGLGLSIIAHSCRTSVDQKTLCEAGILKKVIDLLDSSISLKDACLESLSTLTKANSEVIARLGTPECGTALSSIIELTHDKSPRTRLLACSFLTNLRNSDPTHLQDASLKTKLVHTLLELVDDAGQVGDDALFVLSDLFVKEDMQRLAYEVNAIERLCSHFSEDTLSAKRLNGILLALAELCSVLESCRSRLLSSKALNSVTDALTHDIPELRAAACICLKNLSRSVQFVSAGHLMTEKTVKSLVDLLQDMSHSVQVASLGTVGNIVVDFASRKSVFRDRGGVHELIQLSQSMDTEVKVSAVMALRNLMFQADKKCKEKVFSDLTVPLIESLINDCEPLVQEQALAMVRNLVDGPMSNIDFVFAEDSVILNAVSKQLQNAGVVEVQIQGMCVMSNAASGNETHKDAVMHKVAPEAIGYTIKFLQSTDSRLRTATIWTIVNLTHPSSPGAHRRVERLHDAGIISQIKTMVNDESCLDVKLRAMTVIQNLSAVGDVSVSVTAGGCCCTNLQGVTWCFNIPDHNS
;
A
#
# COMPACT_ATOMS: atom_id res chain seq x y z
N MET A 1 -34.59 -52.29 12.80
CA MET A 1 -35.60 -51.22 12.75
C MET A 1 -34.91 -49.94 12.35
N PRO A 2 -35.38 -49.24 11.32
CA PRO A 2 -34.62 -48.18 10.67
C PRO A 2 -34.77 -46.86 11.43
N THR A 3 -33.63 -46.18 11.59
CA THR A 3 -33.51 -44.80 12.09
C THR A 3 -34.00 -43.84 11.04
N THR A 4 -35.04 -43.09 11.36
CA THR A 4 -35.56 -41.99 10.56
C THR A 4 -34.57 -40.85 10.48
N SER A 5 -34.01 -40.63 9.30
CA SER A 5 -33.26 -39.44 8.94
C SER A 5 -34.23 -38.25 8.88
N SER A 6 -34.02 -37.24 9.72
CA SER A 6 -34.70 -35.96 9.61
C SER A 6 -34.18 -35.21 8.36
N ALA A 7 -34.99 -35.19 7.31
CA ALA A 7 -34.74 -34.41 6.13
C ALA A 7 -34.74 -32.90 6.49
N SER A 8 -33.66 -32.21 6.14
CA SER A 8 -33.58 -30.72 6.06
C SER A 8 -34.81 -30.17 5.32
N PRO A 9 -35.34 -28.99 5.72
CA PRO A 9 -36.43 -28.36 5.00
C PRO A 9 -36.00 -28.03 3.56
N ALA A 10 -36.61 -28.75 2.61
CA ALA A 10 -36.37 -28.55 1.18
C ALA A 10 -36.47 -27.09 0.82
N ALA A 11 -35.40 -26.50 0.26
CA ALA A 11 -35.44 -25.23 -0.42
C ALA A 11 -36.59 -25.31 -1.44
N ARG A 12 -37.67 -24.56 -1.21
CA ARG A 12 -38.83 -24.53 -2.13
C ARG A 12 -38.30 -24.21 -3.52
N GLN A 13 -38.44 -25.16 -4.44
CA GLN A 13 -38.04 -24.98 -5.86
C GLN A 13 -38.78 -23.79 -6.48
N VAL A 14 -38.20 -23.20 -7.52
CA VAL A 14 -38.91 -22.23 -8.36
C VAL A 14 -40.10 -22.96 -8.98
N PRO A 15 -41.33 -22.37 -9.02
CA PRO A 15 -42.46 -23.00 -9.67
C PRO A 15 -42.14 -23.33 -11.13
N ASP A 16 -42.43 -24.56 -11.58
CA ASP A 16 -42.08 -25.02 -12.94
C ASP A 16 -42.82 -24.20 -14.04
N ASP A 17 -43.99 -23.64 -13.68
CA ASP A 17 -44.85 -22.82 -14.57
C ASP A 17 -44.50 -21.34 -14.60
N ILE A 18 -43.54 -20.87 -13.81
CA ILE A 18 -43.31 -19.44 -13.64
C ILE A 18 -42.93 -18.72 -14.94
N LEU A 19 -42.17 -19.39 -15.82
CA LEU A 19 -41.77 -18.80 -17.10
C LEU A 19 -42.95 -18.68 -18.07
N ASP A 20 -43.84 -19.67 -18.09
CA ASP A 20 -45.05 -19.64 -18.91
C ASP A 20 -45.95 -18.52 -18.47
N ARG A 21 -46.15 -18.35 -17.16
CA ARG A 21 -46.97 -17.27 -16.57
C ARG A 21 -46.35 -15.88 -16.79
N LEU A 22 -45.03 -15.75 -16.76
CA LEU A 22 -44.33 -14.49 -17.09
C LEU A 22 -44.48 -14.13 -18.59
N SER A 23 -44.63 -15.15 -19.43
CA SER A 23 -44.81 -15.01 -20.89
C SER A 23 -46.28 -15.01 -21.33
N SER A 24 -47.24 -15.18 -20.39
CA SER A 24 -48.67 -15.22 -20.67
C SER A 24 -49.17 -13.95 -21.40
N ILE A 25 -50.16 -14.12 -22.27
CA ILE A 25 -50.82 -13.00 -22.94
C ILE A 25 -51.77 -12.27 -21.95
N ASP A 26 -52.28 -12.98 -20.92
CA ASP A 26 -53.08 -12.39 -19.88
C ASP A 26 -52.27 -11.49 -18.96
N ALA A 27 -52.55 -10.20 -19.00
CA ALA A 27 -51.88 -9.17 -18.18
C ALA A 27 -52.06 -9.42 -16.67
N THR A 28 -53.17 -9.99 -16.24
CA THR A 28 -53.47 -10.29 -14.82
C THR A 28 -52.58 -11.43 -14.32
N GLU A 29 -52.47 -12.49 -15.09
CA GLU A 29 -51.60 -13.62 -14.77
C GLU A 29 -50.13 -13.24 -14.76
N LYS A 30 -49.69 -12.47 -15.79
CA LYS A 30 -48.32 -11.93 -15.87
C LYS A 30 -48.00 -11.06 -14.66
N LEU A 31 -48.90 -10.17 -14.27
CA LEU A 31 -48.74 -9.27 -13.12
C LEU A 31 -48.61 -10.07 -11.82
N GLN A 32 -49.40 -11.16 -11.66
CA GLN A 32 -49.34 -12.02 -10.49
C GLN A 32 -47.99 -12.75 -10.43
N ALA A 33 -47.51 -13.28 -11.55
CA ALA A 33 -46.21 -13.96 -11.66
C ALA A 33 -45.03 -13.01 -11.32
N LEU A 34 -45.05 -11.75 -11.82
CA LEU A 34 -44.05 -10.74 -11.50
C LEU A 34 -44.03 -10.38 -10.00
N ARG A 35 -45.16 -10.25 -9.36
CA ARG A 35 -45.27 -10.02 -7.91
C ARG A 35 -44.73 -11.20 -7.13
N GLU A 36 -45.03 -12.42 -7.57
CA GLU A 36 -44.53 -13.67 -6.94
C GLU A 36 -43.02 -13.72 -7.04
N VAL A 37 -42.42 -13.60 -8.22
CA VAL A 37 -40.95 -13.56 -8.44
C VAL A 37 -40.32 -12.51 -7.55
N LYS A 38 -40.82 -11.24 -7.63
CA LYS A 38 -40.25 -10.15 -6.83
C LYS A 38 -40.26 -10.46 -5.33
N ASN A 39 -41.37 -10.96 -4.79
CA ASN A 39 -41.49 -11.24 -3.35
C ASN A 39 -40.60 -12.38 -2.90
N GLN A 40 -40.31 -13.36 -3.77
CA GLN A 40 -39.41 -14.48 -3.44
C GLN A 40 -37.92 -14.07 -3.47
N ILE A 41 -37.53 -13.12 -4.32
CA ILE A 41 -36.12 -12.74 -4.51
C ILE A 41 -35.66 -11.60 -3.59
N ILE A 42 -36.58 -10.78 -3.03
CA ILE A 42 -36.23 -9.69 -2.12
C ILE A 42 -35.48 -10.24 -0.90
N GLY A 43 -34.24 -9.78 -0.67
CA GLY A 43 -33.41 -10.20 0.45
C GLY A 43 -32.91 -11.65 0.40
N ASN A 44 -33.22 -12.42 -0.65
CA ASN A 44 -32.89 -13.84 -0.75
C ASN A 44 -31.95 -14.14 -1.93
N ARG A 45 -30.65 -14.16 -1.64
CA ARG A 45 -29.60 -14.43 -2.64
C ARG A 45 -29.71 -15.81 -3.29
N THR A 46 -30.06 -16.84 -2.51
CA THR A 46 -30.24 -18.22 -3.02
C THR A 46 -31.38 -18.30 -4.01
N LYS A 47 -32.51 -17.65 -3.71
CA LYS A 47 -33.64 -17.57 -4.62
C LYS A 47 -33.32 -16.78 -5.89
N LYS A 48 -32.60 -15.64 -5.77
CA LYS A 48 -32.12 -14.92 -6.96
C LYS A 48 -31.33 -15.85 -7.88
N LEU A 49 -30.36 -16.60 -7.35
CA LEU A 49 -29.60 -17.58 -8.14
C LEU A 49 -30.47 -18.65 -8.81
N SER A 50 -31.47 -19.18 -8.09
CA SER A 50 -32.40 -20.18 -8.65
C SER A 50 -33.18 -19.60 -9.83
N PHE A 51 -33.74 -18.40 -9.69
CA PHE A 51 -34.47 -17.73 -10.76
C PHE A 51 -33.59 -17.31 -11.94
N LEU A 52 -32.31 -16.95 -11.69
CA LEU A 52 -31.36 -16.73 -12.78
C LEU A 52 -31.13 -18.00 -13.61
N LYS A 53 -30.95 -19.15 -12.94
CA LYS A 53 -30.69 -20.43 -13.62
C LYS A 53 -31.82 -20.91 -14.49
N VAL A 54 -33.06 -20.61 -14.13
CA VAL A 54 -34.25 -20.98 -14.94
C VAL A 54 -34.57 -19.94 -16.03
N GLY A 55 -33.80 -18.85 -16.15
CA GLY A 55 -34.00 -17.85 -17.22
C GLY A 55 -35.13 -16.84 -16.94
N ALA A 56 -35.48 -16.60 -15.68
CA ALA A 56 -36.55 -15.66 -15.32
C ALA A 56 -36.22 -14.18 -15.67
N VAL A 57 -34.92 -13.80 -15.66
CA VAL A 57 -34.53 -12.39 -15.93
C VAL A 57 -34.87 -11.96 -17.35
N PRO A 58 -34.52 -12.70 -18.42
CA PRO A 58 -34.93 -12.35 -19.78
C PRO A 58 -36.46 -12.24 -19.93
N ALA A 59 -37.23 -13.15 -19.30
CA ALA A 59 -38.69 -13.11 -19.35
C ALA A 59 -39.26 -11.85 -18.67
N VAL A 60 -38.73 -11.44 -17.51
CA VAL A 60 -39.10 -10.21 -16.80
C VAL A 60 -38.76 -8.96 -17.63
N VAL A 61 -37.54 -8.94 -18.28
CA VAL A 61 -37.15 -7.81 -19.11
C VAL A 61 -38.00 -7.71 -20.39
N SER A 62 -38.33 -8.84 -21.00
CA SER A 62 -39.25 -8.89 -22.14
C SER A 62 -40.62 -8.39 -21.75
N ALA A 63 -41.15 -8.80 -20.58
CA ALA A 63 -42.43 -8.30 -20.07
C ALA A 63 -42.41 -6.80 -19.84
N LEU A 64 -41.29 -6.21 -19.37
CA LEU A 64 -41.13 -4.78 -19.20
C LEU A 64 -41.12 -4.06 -20.56
N ALA A 65 -40.39 -4.56 -21.54
CA ALA A 65 -40.26 -3.96 -22.85
C ALA A 65 -41.63 -3.96 -23.58
N SER A 66 -42.31 -5.10 -23.61
CA SER A 66 -43.63 -5.20 -24.21
C SER A 66 -44.69 -4.29 -23.55
N ALA A 67 -44.71 -4.27 -22.20
CA ALA A 67 -45.65 -3.40 -21.48
C ALA A 67 -45.40 -1.91 -21.75
N LEU A 68 -44.13 -1.51 -21.96
CA LEU A 68 -43.78 -0.13 -22.31
C LEU A 68 -44.17 0.24 -23.74
N GLU A 69 -44.13 -0.72 -24.67
CA GLU A 69 -44.52 -0.53 -26.08
C GLU A 69 -46.04 -0.48 -26.23
N ASP A 70 -46.74 -1.38 -25.54
CA ASP A 70 -48.21 -1.45 -25.58
C ASP A 70 -48.89 -0.28 -24.85
N GLY A 71 -48.20 0.34 -23.89
CA GLY A 71 -48.69 1.54 -23.14
C GLY A 71 -49.95 1.32 -22.29
N SER A 72 -50.41 0.07 -22.13
CA SER A 72 -51.74 -0.26 -21.67
C SER A 72 -51.93 -0.50 -20.16
N ASP A 73 -50.87 -0.99 -19.46
CA ASP A 73 -50.96 -1.27 -18.01
C ASP A 73 -49.75 -0.72 -17.24
N LEU A 74 -49.96 0.44 -16.60
CA LEU A 74 -48.95 1.08 -15.75
C LEU A 74 -48.50 0.17 -14.58
N SER A 75 -49.39 -0.68 -14.05
CA SER A 75 -49.05 -1.62 -12.97
C SER A 75 -48.08 -2.66 -13.45
N LEU A 76 -48.24 -3.15 -14.68
CA LEU A 76 -47.33 -4.12 -15.28
C LEU A 76 -45.91 -3.52 -15.48
N ILE A 77 -45.81 -2.31 -16.00
CA ILE A 77 -44.57 -1.59 -16.18
C ILE A 77 -43.87 -1.41 -14.83
N VAL A 78 -44.57 -0.91 -13.82
CA VAL A 78 -44.01 -0.67 -12.47
C VAL A 78 -43.56 -1.95 -11.81
N GLN A 79 -44.32 -3.04 -11.89
CA GLN A 79 -43.92 -4.32 -11.25
C GLN A 79 -42.77 -5.01 -11.99
N SER A 80 -42.74 -4.95 -13.31
CA SER A 80 -41.65 -5.48 -14.11
C SER A 80 -40.34 -4.72 -13.81
N ALA A 81 -40.38 -3.40 -13.82
CA ALA A 81 -39.22 -2.57 -13.45
C ALA A 81 -38.75 -2.89 -12.03
N ALA A 82 -39.67 -2.98 -11.06
CA ALA A 82 -39.34 -3.32 -9.68
C ALA A 82 -38.73 -4.74 -9.53
N ALA A 83 -39.20 -5.69 -10.34
CA ALA A 83 -38.60 -7.05 -10.36
C ALA A 83 -37.18 -7.01 -10.90
N VAL A 84 -36.90 -6.29 -12.00
CA VAL A 84 -35.57 -6.06 -12.55
C VAL A 84 -34.63 -5.45 -11.49
N GLY A 85 -35.05 -4.36 -10.83
CA GLY A 85 -34.27 -3.77 -9.74
C GLY A 85 -34.02 -4.72 -8.56
N SER A 86 -35.02 -5.57 -8.24
CA SER A 86 -34.88 -6.56 -7.16
C SER A 86 -33.84 -7.65 -7.48
N PHE A 87 -33.70 -8.06 -8.74
CA PHE A 87 -32.63 -8.95 -9.18
C PHE A 87 -31.24 -8.28 -9.04
N ALA A 88 -31.15 -7.02 -9.40
CA ALA A 88 -29.91 -6.26 -9.34
C ALA A 88 -29.46 -5.94 -7.89
N CYS A 89 -30.39 -5.71 -6.97
CA CYS A 89 -30.12 -5.22 -5.63
C CYS A 89 -29.13 -6.09 -4.83
N GLY A 90 -27.94 -5.55 -4.54
CA GLY A 90 -26.91 -6.20 -3.70
C GLY A 90 -26.35 -7.52 -4.27
N PHE A 91 -26.41 -7.70 -5.60
CA PHE A 91 -26.05 -8.98 -6.22
C PHE A 91 -25.50 -8.80 -7.65
N ASP A 92 -24.16 -8.77 -7.79
CA ASP A 92 -23.48 -8.50 -9.06
C ASP A 92 -23.84 -9.46 -10.19
N ALA A 93 -24.02 -10.77 -9.89
CA ALA A 93 -24.49 -11.70 -10.91
C ALA A 93 -25.91 -11.40 -11.42
N GLY A 94 -26.76 -10.84 -10.55
CA GLY A 94 -28.09 -10.35 -10.92
C GLY A 94 -28.00 -9.11 -11.80
N VAL A 95 -27.10 -8.18 -11.48
CA VAL A 95 -26.83 -6.99 -12.31
C VAL A 95 -26.33 -7.40 -13.68
N LYS A 96 -25.37 -8.33 -13.75
CA LYS A 96 -24.87 -8.85 -15.03
C LYS A 96 -26.01 -9.47 -15.86
N ALA A 97 -26.82 -10.34 -15.27
CA ALA A 97 -27.93 -10.98 -15.95
C ALA A 97 -28.98 -9.96 -16.48
N VAL A 98 -29.25 -8.91 -15.70
CA VAL A 98 -30.17 -7.82 -16.08
C VAL A 98 -29.60 -7.01 -17.26
N LEU A 99 -28.31 -6.72 -17.24
CA LEU A 99 -27.62 -6.02 -18.33
C LEU A 99 -27.56 -6.87 -19.60
N ASP A 100 -27.19 -8.15 -19.47
CA ASP A 100 -27.11 -9.12 -20.58
C ASP A 100 -28.49 -9.33 -21.25
N ALA A 101 -29.58 -9.22 -20.48
CA ALA A 101 -30.96 -9.27 -20.98
C ALA A 101 -31.43 -7.96 -21.62
N GLY A 102 -30.61 -6.92 -21.70
CA GLY A 102 -30.95 -5.65 -22.35
C GLY A 102 -31.88 -4.73 -21.55
N ALA A 103 -31.97 -4.89 -20.24
CA ALA A 103 -32.87 -4.07 -19.41
C ALA A 103 -32.44 -2.61 -19.32
N PHE A 104 -31.16 -2.27 -19.46
CA PHE A 104 -30.64 -0.92 -19.19
C PHE A 104 -31.30 0.14 -20.08
N PRO A 105 -31.29 0.05 -21.44
CA PRO A 105 -31.92 1.03 -22.29
C PRO A 105 -33.45 1.11 -22.09
N VAL A 106 -34.11 0.00 -21.71
CA VAL A 106 -35.54 0.00 -21.42
C VAL A 106 -35.84 0.80 -20.15
N LEU A 107 -35.00 0.63 -19.09
CA LEU A 107 -35.13 1.38 -17.85
C LEU A 107 -34.81 2.87 -18.05
N GLU A 108 -33.87 3.24 -18.91
CA GLU A 108 -33.64 4.67 -19.25
C GLU A 108 -34.86 5.32 -19.91
N ARG A 109 -35.55 4.61 -20.78
CA ARG A 109 -36.79 5.11 -21.41
C ARG A 109 -37.87 5.39 -20.36
N LEU A 110 -37.92 4.67 -19.22
CA LEU A 110 -38.89 4.94 -18.15
C LEU A 110 -38.68 6.30 -17.50
N LEU A 111 -37.48 6.87 -17.50
CA LEU A 111 -37.20 8.19 -16.91
C LEU A 111 -37.88 9.34 -17.67
N ALA A 112 -38.25 9.13 -18.94
CA ALA A 112 -38.96 10.07 -19.78
C ALA A 112 -40.48 9.80 -19.83
N HIS A 113 -41.01 8.86 -19.04
CA HIS A 113 -42.44 8.50 -19.06
C HIS A 113 -43.29 9.57 -18.37
N PRO A 114 -44.49 9.86 -18.85
CA PRO A 114 -45.37 10.89 -18.27
C PRO A 114 -45.93 10.57 -16.87
N ASP A 115 -46.02 9.28 -16.53
CA ASP A 115 -46.48 8.84 -15.19
C ASP A 115 -45.35 8.79 -14.18
N ALA A 116 -45.46 9.52 -13.08
CA ALA A 116 -44.45 9.63 -12.03
C ALA A 116 -44.11 8.30 -11.33
N LYS A 117 -45.06 7.34 -11.24
CA LYS A 117 -44.82 6.03 -10.63
C LYS A 117 -43.94 5.17 -11.52
N VAL A 118 -44.06 5.29 -12.83
CA VAL A 118 -43.20 4.61 -13.82
C VAL A 118 -41.78 5.18 -13.75
N VAL A 119 -41.67 6.52 -13.76
CA VAL A 119 -40.36 7.21 -13.60
C VAL A 119 -39.67 6.79 -12.32
N ASP A 120 -40.38 6.78 -11.20
CA ASP A 120 -39.81 6.35 -9.90
C ASP A 120 -39.37 4.88 -9.90
N ALA A 121 -40.16 3.99 -10.53
CA ALA A 121 -39.75 2.58 -10.64
C ALA A 121 -38.51 2.38 -11.50
N GLY A 122 -38.40 3.10 -12.60
CA GLY A 122 -37.19 3.14 -13.45
C GLY A 122 -35.96 3.66 -12.69
N ALA A 123 -36.13 4.80 -12.01
CA ALA A 123 -35.07 5.42 -11.22
C ALA A 123 -34.55 4.51 -10.11
N ARG A 124 -35.42 3.85 -9.35
CA ARG A 124 -35.03 2.88 -8.31
C ARG A 124 -34.26 1.70 -8.89
N SER A 125 -34.70 1.18 -10.02
CA SER A 125 -34.09 0.02 -10.66
C SER A 125 -32.71 0.35 -11.22
N LEU A 126 -32.54 1.49 -11.88
CA LEU A 126 -31.25 2.01 -12.33
C LEU A 126 -30.32 2.29 -11.16
N LYS A 127 -30.83 2.88 -10.06
CA LYS A 127 -30.06 3.08 -8.82
C LYS A 127 -29.48 1.75 -8.30
N MET A 128 -30.26 0.67 -8.27
CA MET A 128 -29.76 -0.64 -7.84
C MET A 128 -28.67 -1.18 -8.76
N ILE A 129 -28.73 -0.89 -10.06
CA ILE A 129 -27.67 -1.24 -11.02
C ILE A 129 -26.41 -0.44 -10.73
N TYR A 130 -26.49 0.88 -10.56
CA TYR A 130 -25.34 1.75 -10.30
C TYR A 130 -24.67 1.55 -8.94
N GLN A 131 -25.29 0.85 -8.03
CA GLN A 131 -24.68 0.41 -6.76
C GLN A 131 -23.73 -0.78 -6.93
N SER A 132 -23.67 -1.41 -8.11
CA SER A 132 -22.81 -2.54 -8.41
C SER A 132 -21.56 -2.12 -9.18
N LYS A 133 -20.43 -2.79 -8.91
CA LYS A 133 -19.17 -2.56 -9.63
C LYS A 133 -19.23 -2.90 -11.13
N VAL A 134 -20.18 -3.74 -11.54
CA VAL A 134 -20.36 -4.14 -12.96
C VAL A 134 -21.31 -3.24 -13.74
N ALA A 135 -21.83 -2.17 -13.13
CA ALA A 135 -22.66 -1.19 -13.81
C ALA A 135 -21.91 -0.51 -14.97
N PRO A 136 -22.62 -0.12 -16.05
CA PRO A 136 -21.98 0.60 -17.15
C PRO A 136 -21.45 1.96 -16.70
N LYS A 137 -20.33 2.37 -17.28
CA LYS A 137 -19.72 3.67 -16.98
C LYS A 137 -20.60 4.78 -17.59
N TYR A 138 -20.91 5.80 -16.77
CA TYR A 138 -21.57 7.02 -17.25
C TYR A 138 -20.52 8.02 -17.73
N GLU A 139 -20.69 8.58 -18.95
CA GLU A 139 -19.71 9.51 -19.54
C GLU A 139 -19.90 10.93 -19.00
N LEU A 140 -19.22 11.27 -17.94
CA LEU A 140 -19.30 12.58 -17.27
C LEU A 140 -18.76 13.74 -18.11
N SER A 141 -17.94 13.48 -19.11
CA SER A 141 -17.39 14.49 -20.04
C SER A 141 -18.34 14.92 -21.15
N SER A 142 -19.44 14.20 -21.38
CA SER A 142 -20.45 14.54 -22.39
C SER A 142 -21.39 15.61 -21.87
N GLY A 143 -21.47 16.76 -22.57
CA GLY A 143 -22.37 17.87 -22.19
C GLY A 143 -23.84 17.43 -22.03
N LYS A 144 -24.35 16.58 -22.94
CA LYS A 144 -25.73 16.06 -22.87
C LYS A 144 -25.95 15.17 -21.64
N GLN A 145 -24.98 14.32 -21.30
CA GLN A 145 -25.06 13.46 -20.12
C GLN A 145 -24.92 14.27 -18.81
N MET A 146 -24.11 15.33 -18.81
CA MET A 146 -24.02 16.27 -17.70
C MET A 146 -25.33 17.01 -17.46
N GLU A 147 -26.00 17.50 -18.52
CA GLU A 147 -27.33 18.12 -18.41
C GLU A 147 -28.35 17.12 -17.85
N SER A 148 -28.33 15.87 -18.30
CA SER A 148 -29.22 14.82 -17.79
C SER A 148 -28.92 14.54 -16.31
N LEU A 149 -27.68 14.48 -15.89
CA LEU A 149 -27.30 14.28 -14.49
C LEU A 149 -27.78 15.47 -13.61
N LEU A 150 -27.59 16.70 -14.06
CA LEU A 150 -28.07 17.88 -13.37
C LEU A 150 -29.62 17.89 -13.28
N SER A 151 -30.33 17.44 -14.32
CA SER A 151 -31.77 17.28 -14.31
C SER A 151 -32.23 16.26 -13.26
N LEU A 152 -31.52 15.15 -13.12
CA LEU A 152 -31.79 14.16 -12.06
C LEU A 152 -31.62 14.77 -10.68
N LEU A 153 -30.51 15.48 -10.42
CA LEU A 153 -30.21 16.08 -9.11
C LEU A 153 -31.07 17.28 -8.76
N ASN A 154 -31.70 17.96 -9.74
CA ASN A 154 -32.60 19.09 -9.52
C ASN A 154 -34.08 18.68 -9.48
N ASN A 155 -34.39 17.39 -9.51
CA ASN A 155 -35.76 16.91 -9.51
C ASN A 155 -36.38 16.96 -8.11
N VAL A 156 -37.73 17.01 -8.07
CA VAL A 156 -38.51 16.95 -6.83
C VAL A 156 -38.53 15.52 -6.25
N SER A 157 -38.37 14.50 -7.12
CA SER A 157 -38.35 13.09 -6.70
C SER A 157 -37.04 12.72 -6.07
N GLU A 158 -37.02 12.29 -4.81
CA GLU A 158 -35.86 11.76 -4.10
C GLU A 158 -35.29 10.51 -4.78
N ASN A 159 -36.11 9.73 -5.50
CA ASN A 159 -35.61 8.57 -6.23
C ASN A 159 -34.71 8.97 -7.41
N LEU A 160 -35.05 10.05 -8.12
CA LEU A 160 -34.22 10.61 -9.19
C LEU A 160 -32.94 11.24 -8.65
N ASN A 161 -33.05 12.00 -7.57
CA ASN A 161 -31.86 12.53 -6.89
C ASN A 161 -30.92 11.40 -6.44
N GLY A 162 -31.50 10.35 -5.84
CA GLY A 162 -30.72 9.16 -5.41
C GLY A 162 -30.07 8.39 -6.58
N LEU A 163 -30.70 8.37 -7.76
CA LEU A 163 -30.09 7.83 -8.97
C LEU A 163 -28.88 8.70 -9.39
N GLY A 164 -29.07 10.03 -9.46
CA GLY A 164 -27.98 10.95 -9.81
C GLY A 164 -26.77 10.81 -8.87
N LEU A 165 -27.01 10.74 -7.56
CA LEU A 165 -25.99 10.50 -6.55
C LEU A 165 -25.27 9.14 -6.76
N SER A 166 -26.02 8.08 -7.07
CA SER A 166 -25.41 6.76 -7.31
C SER A 166 -24.60 6.72 -8.61
N ILE A 167 -25.01 7.46 -9.63
CA ILE A 167 -24.20 7.65 -10.86
C ILE A 167 -22.87 8.33 -10.55
N ILE A 168 -22.88 9.39 -9.73
CA ILE A 168 -21.65 10.09 -9.30
C ILE A 168 -20.73 9.14 -8.55
N ALA A 169 -21.26 8.49 -7.52
CA ALA A 169 -20.47 7.56 -6.68
C ALA A 169 -19.84 6.42 -7.48
N HIS A 170 -20.53 5.92 -8.52
CA HIS A 170 -20.04 4.84 -9.37
C HIS A 170 -19.07 5.32 -10.46
N SER A 171 -19.34 6.42 -11.14
CA SER A 171 -18.72 6.79 -12.41
C SER A 171 -17.59 7.82 -12.27
N CYS A 172 -17.54 8.59 -11.18
CA CYS A 172 -16.46 9.54 -10.89
C CYS A 172 -15.23 8.78 -10.37
N ARG A 173 -14.26 8.53 -11.25
CA ARG A 173 -13.08 7.69 -10.92
C ARG A 173 -11.75 8.42 -11.06
N THR A 174 -11.70 9.52 -11.79
CA THR A 174 -10.49 10.27 -12.07
C THR A 174 -10.56 11.70 -11.54
N SER A 175 -9.40 12.32 -11.33
CA SER A 175 -9.34 13.75 -10.94
C SER A 175 -9.99 14.68 -11.98
N VAL A 176 -9.98 14.27 -13.25
CA VAL A 176 -10.67 15.01 -14.33
C VAL A 176 -12.19 14.92 -14.15
N ASP A 177 -12.73 13.72 -13.88
CA ASP A 177 -14.17 13.55 -13.60
C ASP A 177 -14.60 14.42 -12.41
N GLN A 178 -13.83 14.40 -11.31
CA GLN A 178 -14.08 15.20 -10.11
C GLN A 178 -14.11 16.70 -10.41
N LYS A 179 -13.13 17.19 -11.17
CA LYS A 179 -13.05 18.60 -11.55
C LYS A 179 -14.22 19.00 -12.44
N THR A 180 -14.56 18.22 -13.46
CA THR A 180 -15.68 18.46 -14.37
C THR A 180 -17.01 18.54 -13.61
N LEU A 181 -17.26 17.63 -12.66
CA LEU A 181 -18.45 17.64 -11.82
C LEU A 181 -18.52 18.88 -10.91
N CYS A 182 -17.37 19.29 -10.34
CA CYS A 182 -17.29 20.49 -9.51
C CYS A 182 -17.50 21.79 -10.32
N GLU A 183 -16.97 21.88 -11.53
CA GLU A 183 -17.17 23.01 -12.44
C GLU A 183 -18.64 23.13 -12.89
N ALA A 184 -19.33 22.00 -13.04
CA ALA A 184 -20.76 21.95 -13.31
C ALA A 184 -21.65 22.29 -12.09
N GLY A 185 -21.07 22.61 -10.92
CA GLY A 185 -21.80 22.98 -9.70
C GLY A 185 -22.39 21.79 -8.92
N ILE A 186 -22.03 20.56 -9.28
CA ILE A 186 -22.60 19.35 -8.66
C ILE A 186 -22.17 19.21 -7.20
N LEU A 187 -20.95 19.61 -6.81
CA LEU A 187 -20.51 19.58 -5.43
C LEU A 187 -21.48 20.34 -4.51
N LYS A 188 -21.82 21.57 -4.87
CA LYS A 188 -22.77 22.38 -4.13
C LYS A 188 -24.14 21.69 -4.06
N LYS A 189 -24.62 21.16 -5.19
CA LYS A 189 -25.91 20.49 -5.24
C LYS A 189 -25.98 19.25 -4.34
N VAL A 190 -24.91 18.45 -4.25
CA VAL A 190 -24.85 17.30 -3.33
C VAL A 190 -24.90 17.77 -1.87
N ILE A 191 -24.25 18.90 -1.53
CA ILE A 191 -24.32 19.51 -0.19
C ILE A 191 -25.74 20.00 0.13
N ASP A 192 -26.39 20.70 -0.80
CA ASP A 192 -27.79 21.17 -0.61
C ASP A 192 -28.73 19.98 -0.37
N LEU A 193 -28.55 18.86 -1.07
CA LEU A 193 -29.30 17.62 -0.86
C LEU A 193 -29.01 16.95 0.49
N LEU A 194 -27.76 17.01 0.96
CA LEU A 194 -27.38 16.49 2.28
C LEU A 194 -28.11 17.23 3.40
N ASP A 195 -28.21 18.52 3.30
CA ASP A 195 -28.85 19.38 4.31
C ASP A 195 -30.39 19.31 4.27
N SER A 196 -30.99 19.05 3.09
CA SER A 196 -32.42 19.12 2.89
C SER A 196 -33.16 17.79 2.94
N SER A 197 -32.53 16.67 2.67
CA SER A 197 -33.16 15.34 2.56
C SER A 197 -32.58 14.31 3.53
N ILE A 198 -33.45 13.84 4.44
CA ILE A 198 -33.09 12.79 5.41
C ILE A 198 -32.87 11.45 4.72
N SER A 199 -33.62 11.15 3.64
CA SER A 199 -33.51 9.84 2.95
C SER A 199 -32.32 9.71 2.03
N LEU A 200 -31.65 10.82 1.68
CA LEU A 200 -30.52 10.83 0.75
C LEU A 200 -29.14 10.99 1.43
N LYS A 201 -29.08 11.13 2.76
CA LYS A 201 -27.85 11.36 3.52
C LYS A 201 -26.73 10.41 3.14
N ASP A 202 -27.00 9.11 3.14
CA ASP A 202 -25.99 8.09 2.82
C ASP A 202 -25.47 8.25 1.39
N ALA A 203 -26.38 8.45 0.42
CA ALA A 203 -25.99 8.64 -0.99
C ALA A 203 -25.20 9.94 -1.22
N CYS A 204 -25.54 11.02 -0.50
CA CYS A 204 -24.78 12.26 -0.51
C CYS A 204 -23.37 12.07 0.05
N LEU A 205 -23.23 11.40 1.19
CA LEU A 205 -21.92 11.11 1.81
C LEU A 205 -21.05 10.23 0.91
N GLU A 206 -21.61 9.18 0.27
CA GLU A 206 -20.90 8.35 -0.69
C GLU A 206 -20.42 9.16 -1.91
N SER A 207 -21.29 10.04 -2.45
CA SER A 207 -20.96 10.92 -3.57
C SER A 207 -19.88 11.94 -3.19
N LEU A 208 -19.99 12.58 -2.02
CA LEU A 208 -18.99 13.51 -1.51
C LEU A 208 -17.63 12.84 -1.31
N SER A 209 -17.62 11.64 -0.73
CA SER A 209 -16.37 10.85 -0.55
C SER A 209 -15.70 10.58 -1.90
N THR A 210 -16.47 10.28 -2.94
CA THR A 210 -15.94 10.04 -4.28
C THR A 210 -15.43 11.32 -4.94
N LEU A 211 -16.18 12.43 -4.82
CA LEU A 211 -15.82 13.73 -5.39
C LEU A 211 -14.53 14.31 -4.80
N THR A 212 -14.27 14.06 -3.52
CA THR A 212 -13.13 14.64 -2.78
C THR A 212 -11.93 13.71 -2.69
N LYS A 213 -12.04 12.45 -3.08
CA LYS A 213 -11.01 11.43 -2.91
C LYS A 213 -9.70 11.83 -3.58
N ALA A 214 -8.65 12.00 -2.78
CA ALA A 214 -7.28 12.33 -3.24
C ALA A 214 -7.20 13.56 -4.18
N ASN A 215 -8.06 14.58 -3.98
CA ASN A 215 -8.12 15.78 -4.81
C ASN A 215 -8.17 17.03 -3.95
N SER A 216 -7.01 17.62 -3.70
CA SER A 216 -6.86 18.82 -2.85
C SER A 216 -7.58 20.05 -3.42
N GLU A 217 -7.72 20.17 -4.74
CA GLU A 217 -8.43 21.30 -5.37
C GLU A 217 -9.92 21.25 -5.06
N VAL A 218 -10.54 20.05 -5.16
CA VAL A 218 -11.95 19.88 -4.81
C VAL A 218 -12.17 20.03 -3.32
N ILE A 219 -11.26 19.53 -2.50
CA ILE A 219 -11.30 19.68 -1.03
C ILE A 219 -11.26 21.14 -0.63
N ALA A 220 -10.40 21.94 -1.23
CA ALA A 220 -10.33 23.38 -0.96
C ALA A 220 -11.67 24.11 -1.21
N ARG A 221 -12.48 23.63 -2.16
CA ARG A 221 -13.82 24.20 -2.44
C ARG A 221 -14.81 23.98 -1.31
N LEU A 222 -14.63 22.94 -0.47
CA LEU A 222 -15.49 22.74 0.71
C LEU A 222 -15.34 23.86 1.75
N GLY A 223 -14.21 24.56 1.78
CA GLY A 223 -13.96 25.72 2.64
C GLY A 223 -14.47 27.05 2.08
N THR A 224 -15.05 27.07 0.87
CA THR A 224 -15.59 28.31 0.29
C THR A 224 -16.93 28.70 0.92
N PRO A 225 -17.32 29.99 0.90
CA PRO A 225 -18.61 30.43 1.45
C PRO A 225 -19.84 29.73 0.83
N GLU A 226 -19.68 29.23 -0.40
CA GLU A 226 -20.75 28.52 -1.11
C GLU A 226 -21.01 27.10 -0.57
N CYS A 227 -20.00 26.51 0.09
CA CYS A 227 -20.04 25.15 0.66
C CYS A 227 -19.81 25.16 2.18
N GLY A 228 -19.84 26.33 2.83
CA GLY A 228 -19.38 26.54 4.20
C GLY A 228 -20.14 25.79 5.30
N THR A 229 -21.34 25.27 5.03
CA THR A 229 -22.11 24.43 5.97
C THR A 229 -21.78 22.96 5.88
N ALA A 230 -21.20 22.50 4.77
CA ALA A 230 -20.99 21.08 4.48
C ALA A 230 -20.23 20.34 5.59
N LEU A 231 -19.11 20.92 6.04
CA LEU A 231 -18.26 20.25 7.03
C LEU A 231 -18.95 20.13 8.38
N SER A 232 -19.66 21.19 8.84
CA SER A 232 -20.44 21.15 10.09
C SER A 232 -21.58 20.14 10.03
N SER A 233 -22.32 20.10 8.91
CA SER A 233 -23.39 19.11 8.71
C SER A 233 -22.85 17.68 8.73
N ILE A 234 -21.70 17.42 8.09
CA ILE A 234 -21.08 16.09 8.10
C ILE A 234 -20.56 15.71 9.49
N ILE A 235 -20.00 16.66 10.25
CA ILE A 235 -19.57 16.43 11.64
C ILE A 235 -20.78 16.06 12.51
N GLU A 236 -21.92 16.71 12.34
CA GLU A 236 -23.16 16.36 13.05
C GLU A 236 -23.64 14.95 12.72
N LEU A 237 -23.48 14.51 11.46
CA LEU A 237 -23.85 13.16 11.04
C LEU A 237 -23.00 12.04 11.66
N THR A 238 -21.85 12.35 12.24
CA THR A 238 -21.09 11.35 13.06
C THR A 238 -21.87 10.91 14.32
N HIS A 239 -22.94 11.61 14.68
CA HIS A 239 -23.83 11.32 15.80
C HIS A 239 -25.24 10.90 15.35
N ASP A 240 -25.44 10.63 14.06
CA ASP A 240 -26.73 10.20 13.52
C ASP A 240 -27.19 8.88 14.19
N LYS A 241 -28.50 8.66 14.26
CA LYS A 241 -29.10 7.43 14.81
C LYS A 241 -28.74 6.20 13.99
N SER A 242 -28.56 6.37 12.68
CA SER A 242 -28.17 5.29 11.76
C SER A 242 -26.68 4.95 11.90
N PRO A 243 -26.29 3.72 12.26
CA PRO A 243 -24.90 3.33 12.29
C PRO A 243 -24.19 3.46 10.92
N ARG A 244 -24.93 3.22 9.83
CA ARG A 244 -24.42 3.39 8.46
C ARG A 244 -24.08 4.84 8.15
N THR A 245 -24.95 5.77 8.49
CA THR A 245 -24.74 7.20 8.28
C THR A 245 -23.55 7.69 9.09
N ARG A 246 -23.42 7.26 10.36
CA ARG A 246 -22.23 7.56 11.19
C ARG A 246 -20.94 7.06 10.54
N LEU A 247 -20.96 5.83 10.04
CA LEU A 247 -19.80 5.24 9.37
C LEU A 247 -19.38 6.03 8.12
N LEU A 248 -20.35 6.39 7.26
CA LEU A 248 -20.08 7.16 6.04
C LEU A 248 -19.54 8.56 6.35
N ALA A 249 -20.09 9.24 7.37
CA ALA A 249 -19.59 10.53 7.84
C ALA A 249 -18.16 10.41 8.37
N CYS A 250 -17.86 9.40 9.20
CA CYS A 250 -16.49 9.12 9.69
C CYS A 250 -15.54 8.79 8.56
N SER A 251 -15.96 7.98 7.58
CA SER A 251 -15.17 7.64 6.40
C SER A 251 -14.81 8.88 5.57
N PHE A 252 -15.79 9.76 5.33
CA PHE A 252 -15.55 11.03 4.64
C PHE A 252 -14.53 11.90 5.37
N LEU A 253 -14.70 12.10 6.68
CA LEU A 253 -13.79 12.91 7.50
C LEU A 253 -12.38 12.31 7.55
N THR A 254 -12.25 10.98 7.59
CA THR A 254 -10.96 10.28 7.51
C THR A 254 -10.28 10.53 6.17
N ASN A 255 -10.99 10.40 5.07
CA ASN A 255 -10.46 10.67 3.72
C ASN A 255 -10.05 12.13 3.56
N LEU A 256 -10.88 13.07 4.04
CA LEU A 256 -10.59 14.51 4.02
C LEU A 256 -9.28 14.81 4.77
N ARG A 257 -9.14 14.29 5.99
CA ARG A 257 -7.96 14.46 6.82
C ARG A 257 -6.69 13.86 6.20
N ASN A 258 -6.79 12.67 5.60
CA ASN A 258 -5.65 12.02 4.96
C ASN A 258 -5.16 12.79 3.74
N SER A 259 -6.07 13.49 3.04
CA SER A 259 -5.75 14.32 1.89
C SER A 259 -5.22 15.71 2.28
N ASP A 260 -5.79 16.33 3.31
CA ASP A 260 -5.37 17.62 3.85
C ASP A 260 -5.57 17.69 5.38
N PRO A 261 -4.49 17.54 6.15
CA PRO A 261 -4.56 17.54 7.62
C PRO A 261 -5.04 18.86 8.23
N THR A 262 -5.05 19.97 7.47
CA THR A 262 -5.41 21.30 8.00
C THR A 262 -6.89 21.43 8.31
N HIS A 263 -7.76 20.65 7.65
CA HIS A 263 -9.22 20.71 7.83
C HIS A 263 -9.73 20.11 9.14
N LEU A 264 -8.97 19.24 9.81
CA LEU A 264 -9.39 18.54 11.03
C LEU A 264 -8.32 18.63 12.12
N GLN A 265 -7.99 19.85 12.55
CA GLN A 265 -7.00 20.10 13.61
C GLN A 265 -7.59 20.00 15.03
N ASP A 266 -8.90 20.16 15.20
CA ASP A 266 -9.55 20.11 16.49
C ASP A 266 -9.35 18.75 17.18
N ALA A 267 -8.70 18.76 18.35
CA ALA A 267 -8.42 17.58 19.14
C ALA A 267 -9.70 16.87 19.62
N SER A 268 -10.75 17.64 19.95
CA SER A 268 -12.04 17.08 20.36
C SER A 268 -12.70 16.29 19.25
N LEU A 269 -12.65 16.80 18.02
CA LEU A 269 -13.21 16.12 16.84
C LEU A 269 -12.43 14.84 16.51
N LYS A 270 -11.10 14.89 16.58
CA LYS A 270 -10.24 13.68 16.39
C LYS A 270 -10.60 12.59 17.39
N THR A 271 -10.74 12.95 18.67
CA THR A 271 -11.10 12.01 19.74
C THR A 271 -12.49 11.41 19.49
N LYS A 272 -13.47 12.23 19.12
CA LYS A 272 -14.83 11.77 18.80
C LYS A 272 -14.83 10.81 17.63
N LEU A 273 -14.05 11.10 16.58
CA LEU A 273 -13.95 10.25 15.39
C LEU A 273 -13.44 8.84 15.75
N VAL A 274 -12.38 8.76 16.55
CA VAL A 274 -11.86 7.46 17.03
C VAL A 274 -12.88 6.73 17.89
N HIS A 275 -13.52 7.41 18.83
CA HIS A 275 -14.53 6.78 19.69
C HIS A 275 -15.73 6.28 18.90
N THR A 276 -16.28 7.08 17.97
CA THR A 276 -17.41 6.69 17.14
C THR A 276 -17.09 5.47 16.29
N LEU A 277 -15.91 5.43 15.67
CA LEU A 277 -15.48 4.27 14.88
C LEU A 277 -15.27 3.03 15.75
N LEU A 278 -14.65 3.17 16.91
CA LEU A 278 -14.49 2.04 17.85
C LEU A 278 -15.85 1.51 18.35
N GLU A 279 -16.83 2.40 18.60
CA GLU A 279 -18.20 1.97 18.93
C GLU A 279 -18.88 1.22 17.77
N LEU A 280 -18.66 1.67 16.52
CA LEU A 280 -19.21 1.02 15.34
C LEU A 280 -18.61 -0.36 15.10
N VAL A 281 -17.37 -0.60 15.53
CA VAL A 281 -16.75 -1.94 15.45
C VAL A 281 -17.56 -3.00 16.23
N ASP A 282 -18.23 -2.62 17.31
CA ASP A 282 -19.07 -3.55 18.09
C ASP A 282 -20.39 -3.94 17.38
N ASP A 283 -20.73 -3.28 16.27
CA ASP A 283 -21.87 -3.68 15.42
C ASP A 283 -21.60 -5.05 14.77
N ALA A 284 -22.52 -5.98 14.93
CA ALA A 284 -22.36 -7.35 14.47
C ALA A 284 -22.54 -7.55 12.95
N GLY A 285 -22.68 -6.47 12.19
CA GLY A 285 -22.94 -6.53 10.75
C GLY A 285 -21.85 -5.92 9.88
N GLN A 286 -22.25 -5.63 8.65
CA GLN A 286 -21.37 -5.02 7.64
C GLN A 286 -20.80 -3.68 8.10
N VAL A 287 -21.53 -2.93 8.92
CA VAL A 287 -21.09 -1.63 9.44
C VAL A 287 -19.85 -1.78 10.33
N GLY A 288 -19.86 -2.77 11.24
CA GLY A 288 -18.70 -3.04 12.11
C GLY A 288 -17.50 -3.53 11.31
N ASP A 289 -17.73 -4.39 10.32
CA ASP A 289 -16.67 -4.84 9.42
C ASP A 289 -16.05 -3.68 8.64
N ASP A 290 -16.87 -2.77 8.10
CA ASP A 290 -16.41 -1.63 7.34
C ASP A 290 -15.73 -0.57 8.23
N ALA A 291 -16.17 -0.40 9.48
CA ALA A 291 -15.56 0.50 10.46
C ALA A 291 -14.09 0.18 10.75
N LEU A 292 -13.73 -1.10 10.73
CA LEU A 292 -12.34 -1.54 10.90
C LEU A 292 -11.43 -1.05 9.77
N PHE A 293 -11.90 -1.03 8.52
CA PHE A 293 -11.13 -0.50 7.40
C PHE A 293 -11.00 1.02 7.49
N VAL A 294 -12.05 1.72 7.91
CA VAL A 294 -11.97 3.18 8.14
C VAL A 294 -11.00 3.50 9.28
N LEU A 295 -10.95 2.68 10.34
CA LEU A 295 -9.94 2.81 11.41
C LEU A 295 -8.53 2.58 10.89
N SER A 296 -8.32 1.56 10.05
CA SER A 296 -7.03 1.33 9.41
C SER A 296 -6.56 2.57 8.64
N ASP A 297 -7.43 3.15 7.81
CA ASP A 297 -7.12 4.37 7.06
C ASP A 297 -6.86 5.58 7.98
N LEU A 298 -7.58 5.67 9.10
CA LEU A 298 -7.42 6.75 10.09
C LEU A 298 -6.09 6.67 10.83
N PHE A 299 -5.61 5.46 11.14
CA PHE A 299 -4.39 5.22 11.92
C PHE A 299 -3.09 5.32 11.12
N VAL A 300 -3.14 5.63 9.83
CA VAL A 300 -1.94 5.91 9.02
C VAL A 300 -1.10 7.06 9.57
N LYS A 301 -1.71 8.02 10.28
CA LYS A 301 -1.04 9.21 10.82
C LYS A 301 -0.70 9.04 12.30
N GLU A 302 0.53 9.45 12.67
CA GLU A 302 1.09 9.29 14.02
C GLU A 302 0.23 9.92 15.13
N ASP A 303 -0.34 11.11 14.91
CA ASP A 303 -1.19 11.78 15.91
C ASP A 303 -2.47 10.98 16.21
N MET A 304 -3.01 10.25 15.23
CA MET A 304 -4.14 9.37 15.45
C MET A 304 -3.74 8.08 16.16
N GLN A 305 -2.54 7.56 15.91
CA GLN A 305 -1.99 6.43 16.67
C GLN A 305 -1.79 6.78 18.15
N ARG A 306 -1.28 8.00 18.45
CA ARG A 306 -1.15 8.50 19.84
C ARG A 306 -2.51 8.53 20.53
N LEU A 307 -3.50 9.10 19.87
CA LEU A 307 -4.85 9.19 20.40
C LEU A 307 -5.48 7.79 20.60
N ALA A 308 -5.33 6.91 19.61
CA ALA A 308 -5.81 5.52 19.69
C ALA A 308 -5.16 4.76 20.87
N TYR A 309 -3.89 5.01 21.15
CA TYR A 309 -3.19 4.47 22.30
C TYR A 309 -3.81 4.95 23.62
N GLU A 310 -4.13 6.25 23.72
CA GLU A 310 -4.74 6.86 24.93
C GLU A 310 -6.15 6.30 25.21
N VAL A 311 -6.93 6.00 24.17
CA VAL A 311 -8.30 5.45 24.31
C VAL A 311 -8.35 3.91 24.35
N ASN A 312 -7.20 3.23 24.51
CA ASN A 312 -7.08 1.77 24.59
C ASN A 312 -7.63 1.03 23.35
N ALA A 313 -7.44 1.59 22.15
CA ALA A 313 -7.94 1.00 20.90
C ALA A 313 -7.35 -0.40 20.63
N ILE A 314 -6.09 -0.64 21.03
CA ILE A 314 -5.42 -1.94 20.84
C ILE A 314 -6.14 -3.04 21.60
N GLU A 315 -6.45 -2.82 22.89
CA GLU A 315 -7.14 -3.80 23.72
C GLU A 315 -8.54 -4.09 23.19
N ARG A 316 -9.24 -3.03 22.77
CA ARG A 316 -10.59 -3.16 22.20
C ARG A 316 -10.59 -3.97 20.90
N LEU A 317 -9.65 -3.71 20.00
CA LEU A 317 -9.49 -4.50 18.78
C LEU A 317 -9.08 -5.93 19.08
N CYS A 318 -8.17 -6.14 20.03
CA CYS A 318 -7.70 -7.47 20.43
C CYS A 318 -8.80 -8.30 21.11
N SER A 319 -9.78 -7.69 21.78
CA SER A 319 -10.88 -8.43 22.44
C SER A 319 -11.74 -9.20 21.44
N HIS A 320 -11.86 -8.71 20.20
CA HIS A 320 -12.61 -9.38 19.13
C HIS A 320 -11.98 -10.69 18.65
N PHE A 321 -10.68 -10.96 18.91
CA PHE A 321 -10.08 -12.26 18.59
C PHE A 321 -10.65 -13.42 19.41
N SER A 322 -11.38 -13.13 20.48
CA SER A 322 -12.01 -14.14 21.34
C SER A 322 -13.43 -14.54 20.89
N GLU A 323 -13.95 -13.96 19.82
CA GLU A 323 -15.27 -14.27 19.29
C GLU A 323 -15.28 -15.64 18.57
N ASP A 324 -16.20 -16.52 18.92
CA ASP A 324 -16.29 -17.90 18.38
C ASP A 324 -16.58 -17.93 16.85
N THR A 325 -17.09 -16.84 16.26
CA THR A 325 -17.49 -16.78 14.85
C THR A 325 -16.98 -15.49 14.18
N LEU A 326 -15.66 -15.33 14.10
CA LEU A 326 -15.08 -14.17 13.45
C LEU A 326 -15.15 -14.32 11.92
N SER A 327 -15.82 -13.39 11.22
CA SER A 327 -15.82 -13.39 9.76
C SER A 327 -14.43 -13.09 9.21
N ALA A 328 -14.09 -13.65 8.05
CA ALA A 328 -12.81 -13.38 7.40
C ALA A 328 -12.61 -11.87 7.12
N LYS A 329 -13.67 -11.16 6.75
CA LYS A 329 -13.64 -9.72 6.51
C LYS A 329 -13.30 -8.94 7.78
N ARG A 330 -13.93 -9.32 8.90
CA ARG A 330 -13.71 -8.70 10.21
C ARG A 330 -12.28 -8.96 10.70
N LEU A 331 -11.81 -10.20 10.59
CA LEU A 331 -10.43 -10.55 10.95
C LEU A 331 -9.41 -9.75 10.13
N ASN A 332 -9.65 -9.60 8.83
CA ASN A 332 -8.79 -8.79 7.96
C ASN A 332 -8.74 -7.32 8.42
N GLY A 333 -9.90 -6.73 8.69
CA GLY A 333 -9.97 -5.36 9.18
C GLY A 333 -9.25 -5.14 10.51
N ILE A 334 -9.39 -6.09 11.47
CA ILE A 334 -8.66 -6.04 12.77
C ILE A 334 -7.15 -6.10 12.53
N LEU A 335 -6.67 -7.03 11.71
CA LEU A 335 -5.24 -7.17 11.41
C LEU A 335 -4.66 -5.92 10.76
N LEU A 336 -5.37 -5.31 9.81
CA LEU A 336 -4.93 -4.07 9.16
C LEU A 336 -4.94 -2.88 10.12
N ALA A 337 -5.99 -2.71 10.93
CA ALA A 337 -6.04 -1.63 11.92
C ALA A 337 -4.92 -1.76 12.97
N LEU A 338 -4.62 -2.97 13.45
CA LEU A 338 -3.50 -3.23 14.36
C LEU A 338 -2.14 -3.01 13.66
N ALA A 339 -2.02 -3.37 12.39
CA ALA A 339 -0.81 -3.13 11.61
C ALA A 339 -0.50 -1.63 11.50
N GLU A 340 -1.51 -0.80 11.19
CA GLU A 340 -1.34 0.64 11.11
C GLU A 340 -1.05 1.28 12.48
N LEU A 341 -1.71 0.85 13.54
CA LEU A 341 -1.40 1.30 14.91
C LEU A 341 0.05 1.04 15.31
N CYS A 342 0.64 -0.04 14.81
CA CYS A 342 2.02 -0.42 15.10
C CYS A 342 3.05 0.14 14.08
N SER A 343 2.63 0.92 13.09
CA SER A 343 3.52 1.35 12.01
C SER A 343 4.59 2.35 12.45
N VAL A 344 4.26 3.30 13.34
CA VAL A 344 5.18 4.36 13.80
C VAL A 344 5.52 4.23 15.29
N LEU A 345 4.53 4.12 16.18
CA LEU A 345 4.73 4.25 17.62
C LEU A 345 5.23 2.97 18.32
N GLU A 346 6.36 3.08 19.01
CA GLU A 346 6.89 1.97 19.82
C GLU A 346 5.95 1.59 20.98
N SER A 347 5.24 2.54 21.58
CA SER A 347 4.27 2.28 22.64
C SER A 347 3.13 1.36 22.17
N CYS A 348 2.65 1.54 20.93
CA CYS A 348 1.62 0.68 20.34
C CYS A 348 2.18 -0.73 20.09
N ARG A 349 3.40 -0.85 19.55
CA ARG A 349 4.07 -2.13 19.34
C ARG A 349 4.24 -2.90 20.63
N SER A 350 4.80 -2.26 21.66
CA SER A 350 5.02 -2.86 22.97
C SER A 350 3.72 -3.34 23.62
N ARG A 351 2.64 -2.58 23.44
CA ARG A 351 1.33 -2.93 23.98
C ARG A 351 0.70 -4.13 23.31
N LEU A 352 0.77 -4.19 21.97
CA LEU A 352 0.31 -5.35 21.23
C LEU A 352 1.13 -6.60 21.53
N LEU A 353 2.46 -6.46 21.67
CA LEU A 353 3.36 -7.56 22.05
C LEU A 353 3.08 -8.12 23.44
N SER A 354 2.63 -7.28 24.37
CA SER A 354 2.23 -7.71 25.71
C SER A 354 0.88 -8.42 25.75
N SER A 355 0.11 -8.33 24.67
CA SER A 355 -1.20 -8.97 24.55
C SER A 355 -1.09 -10.41 24.08
N LYS A 356 -2.15 -11.21 24.30
CA LYS A 356 -2.26 -12.57 23.75
C LYS A 356 -2.59 -12.60 22.25
N ALA A 357 -2.85 -11.46 21.64
CA ALA A 357 -3.27 -11.33 20.26
C ALA A 357 -2.18 -11.76 19.25
N LEU A 358 -0.91 -11.78 19.67
CA LEU A 358 0.19 -12.21 18.82
C LEU A 358 0.00 -13.62 18.25
N ASN A 359 -0.57 -14.54 19.02
CA ASN A 359 -0.87 -15.89 18.53
C ASN A 359 -1.88 -15.85 17.37
N SER A 360 -2.95 -15.04 17.49
CA SER A 360 -3.96 -14.88 16.45
C SER A 360 -3.36 -14.26 15.17
N VAL A 361 -2.44 -13.32 15.31
CA VAL A 361 -1.70 -12.75 14.17
C VAL A 361 -0.83 -13.81 13.49
N THR A 362 -0.09 -14.63 14.26
CA THR A 362 0.77 -15.68 13.69
C THR A 362 -0.04 -16.85 13.10
N ASP A 363 -1.16 -17.19 13.66
CA ASP A 363 -2.06 -18.22 13.11
C ASP A 363 -2.68 -17.78 11.77
N ALA A 364 -2.93 -16.49 11.60
CA ALA A 364 -3.44 -15.93 10.34
C ALA A 364 -2.44 -16.04 9.16
N LEU A 365 -1.13 -16.27 9.40
CA LEU A 365 -0.15 -16.55 8.34
C LEU A 365 -0.48 -17.81 7.53
N THR A 366 -1.19 -18.76 8.11
CA THR A 366 -1.54 -20.03 7.45
C THR A 366 -3.01 -20.11 7.03
N HIS A 367 -3.71 -18.97 7.01
CA HIS A 367 -5.12 -18.92 6.65
C HIS A 367 -5.32 -19.15 5.14
N ASP A 368 -6.44 -19.79 4.75
CA ASP A 368 -6.76 -20.11 3.35
C ASP A 368 -6.91 -18.84 2.47
N ILE A 369 -7.37 -17.74 3.05
CA ILE A 369 -7.65 -16.47 2.36
C ILE A 369 -6.37 -15.64 2.25
N PRO A 370 -5.91 -15.28 1.02
CA PRO A 370 -4.67 -14.54 0.80
C PRO A 370 -4.62 -13.18 1.49
N GLU A 371 -5.72 -12.44 1.52
CA GLU A 371 -5.82 -11.12 2.15
C GLU A 371 -5.49 -11.19 3.65
N LEU A 372 -5.88 -12.26 4.33
CA LEU A 372 -5.56 -12.47 5.74
C LEU A 372 -4.09 -12.79 5.96
N ARG A 373 -3.50 -13.63 5.10
CA ARG A 373 -2.06 -13.90 5.15
C ARG A 373 -1.24 -12.62 4.94
N ALA A 374 -1.63 -11.79 3.96
CA ALA A 374 -0.97 -10.52 3.69
C ALA A 374 -1.09 -9.54 4.88
N ALA A 375 -2.28 -9.36 5.44
CA ALA A 375 -2.51 -8.50 6.60
C ALA A 375 -1.70 -8.95 7.83
N ALA A 376 -1.63 -10.27 8.08
CA ALA A 376 -0.80 -10.83 9.14
C ALA A 376 0.69 -10.53 8.92
N CYS A 377 1.19 -10.68 7.69
CA CYS A 377 2.57 -10.31 7.34
C CYS A 377 2.84 -8.83 7.59
N ILE A 378 1.94 -7.93 7.17
CA ILE A 378 2.10 -6.48 7.38
C ILE A 378 2.12 -6.15 8.88
N CYS A 379 1.24 -6.76 9.67
CA CYS A 379 1.21 -6.60 11.11
C CYS A 379 2.55 -7.05 11.75
N LEU A 380 3.05 -8.22 11.39
CA LEU A 380 4.35 -8.73 11.87
C LEU A 380 5.53 -7.87 11.39
N LYS A 381 5.49 -7.36 10.17
CA LYS A 381 6.49 -6.41 9.65
C LYS A 381 6.60 -5.18 10.54
N ASN A 382 5.47 -4.60 10.94
CA ASN A 382 5.47 -3.41 11.80
C ASN A 382 5.88 -3.74 13.23
N LEU A 383 5.46 -4.87 13.78
CA LEU A 383 5.89 -5.35 15.09
C LEU A 383 7.39 -5.66 15.15
N SER A 384 7.98 -6.15 14.07
CA SER A 384 9.41 -6.49 14.01
C SER A 384 10.35 -5.28 14.14
N ARG A 385 9.81 -4.06 14.02
CA ARG A 385 10.56 -2.82 14.27
C ARG A 385 10.70 -2.48 15.77
N SER A 386 10.02 -3.20 16.66
CA SER A 386 10.09 -2.96 18.10
C SER A 386 11.44 -3.37 18.69
N VAL A 387 12.07 -2.47 19.46
CA VAL A 387 13.31 -2.76 20.18
C VAL A 387 13.10 -3.86 21.23
N GLN A 388 11.95 -3.87 21.92
CA GLN A 388 11.59 -4.90 22.90
C GLN A 388 11.38 -6.26 22.24
N PHE A 389 10.81 -6.25 21.06
CA PHE A 389 10.56 -7.43 20.29
C PHE A 389 11.84 -8.16 19.86
N VAL A 390 12.81 -7.37 19.47
CA VAL A 390 14.14 -7.83 19.09
C VAL A 390 14.81 -8.57 20.26
N SER A 391 14.67 -8.06 21.48
CA SER A 391 15.30 -8.64 22.69
C SER A 391 14.55 -9.87 23.25
N ALA A 392 13.22 -9.95 23.11
CA ALA A 392 12.41 -10.97 23.78
C ALA A 392 12.29 -12.32 23.05
N GLY A 393 12.66 -12.42 21.77
CA GLY A 393 12.63 -13.69 21.02
C GLY A 393 11.24 -14.29 20.74
N HIS A 394 10.16 -13.66 21.20
CA HIS A 394 8.80 -14.24 21.20
C HIS A 394 8.19 -14.51 19.84
N LEU A 395 8.60 -13.82 18.78
CA LEU A 395 8.06 -14.02 17.42
C LEU A 395 8.83 -15.03 16.56
N MET A 396 10.04 -15.33 16.95
CA MET A 396 10.91 -16.18 16.15
C MET A 396 10.79 -17.65 16.56
N THR A 397 9.55 -18.09 16.78
CA THR A 397 9.33 -19.52 16.88
C THR A 397 9.64 -20.17 15.54
N GLU A 398 10.13 -21.38 15.59
CA GLU A 398 10.41 -22.18 14.38
C GLU A 398 9.18 -22.27 13.44
N LYS A 399 7.96 -22.31 14.03
CA LYS A 399 6.69 -22.29 13.32
C LYS A 399 6.51 -20.99 12.51
N THR A 400 6.74 -19.82 13.12
CA THR A 400 6.58 -18.51 12.46
C THR A 400 7.57 -18.35 11.31
N VAL A 401 8.84 -18.69 11.54
CA VAL A 401 9.87 -18.61 10.49
C VAL A 401 9.53 -19.53 9.32
N LYS A 402 9.10 -20.77 9.61
CA LYS A 402 8.68 -21.70 8.57
C LYS A 402 7.52 -21.13 7.77
N SER A 403 6.45 -20.64 8.43
CA SER A 403 5.31 -20.04 7.72
C SER A 403 5.74 -18.87 6.83
N LEU A 404 6.64 -18.00 7.31
CA LEU A 404 7.14 -16.88 6.51
C LEU A 404 7.97 -17.33 5.30
N VAL A 405 8.78 -18.39 5.43
CA VAL A 405 9.51 -18.98 4.29
C VAL A 405 8.53 -19.59 3.28
N ASP A 406 7.52 -20.33 3.75
CA ASP A 406 6.49 -20.91 2.87
C ASP A 406 5.72 -19.80 2.11
N LEU A 407 5.46 -18.65 2.74
CA LEU A 407 4.78 -17.50 2.13
C LEU A 407 5.62 -16.73 1.09
N LEU A 408 6.94 -16.95 1.03
CA LEU A 408 7.77 -16.41 -0.05
C LEU A 408 7.38 -17.02 -1.42
N GLN A 409 6.81 -18.22 -1.42
CA GLN A 409 6.31 -18.92 -2.61
C GLN A 409 4.78 -18.81 -2.78
N ASP A 410 4.10 -17.93 -2.04
CA ASP A 410 2.65 -17.80 -2.14
C ASP A 410 2.20 -17.42 -3.56
N MET A 411 1.09 -18.00 -4.00
CA MET A 411 0.51 -17.71 -5.31
C MET A 411 -0.06 -16.29 -5.44
N SER A 412 -0.33 -15.64 -4.31
CA SER A 412 -0.79 -14.25 -4.25
C SER A 412 0.40 -13.29 -4.20
N HIS A 413 0.52 -12.42 -5.19
CA HIS A 413 1.53 -11.37 -5.24
C HIS A 413 1.57 -10.51 -3.97
N SER A 414 0.41 -10.09 -3.46
CA SER A 414 0.33 -9.26 -2.25
C SER A 414 0.86 -9.96 -1.00
N VAL A 415 0.67 -11.28 -0.89
CA VAL A 415 1.23 -12.10 0.21
C VAL A 415 2.74 -12.23 0.06
N GLN A 416 3.22 -12.47 -1.14
CA GLN A 416 4.64 -12.61 -1.43
C GLN A 416 5.42 -11.34 -1.10
N VAL A 417 4.93 -10.17 -1.53
CA VAL A 417 5.53 -8.87 -1.21
C VAL A 417 5.47 -8.56 0.30
N ALA A 418 4.34 -8.82 0.95
CA ALA A 418 4.20 -8.60 2.39
C ALA A 418 5.13 -9.51 3.21
N SER A 419 5.28 -10.78 2.81
CA SER A 419 6.19 -11.74 3.46
C SER A 419 7.64 -11.34 3.27
N LEU A 420 8.05 -10.91 2.06
CA LEU A 420 9.40 -10.38 1.78
C LEU A 420 9.74 -9.19 2.68
N GLY A 421 8.82 -8.23 2.81
CA GLY A 421 9.01 -7.08 3.70
C GLY A 421 9.16 -7.49 5.16
N THR A 422 8.40 -8.49 5.62
CA THR A 422 8.48 -9.04 6.98
C THR A 422 9.80 -9.76 7.21
N VAL A 423 10.19 -10.65 6.30
CA VAL A 423 11.47 -11.37 6.31
C VAL A 423 12.63 -10.38 6.32
N GLY A 424 12.57 -9.35 5.46
CA GLY A 424 13.60 -8.32 5.37
C GLY A 424 13.88 -7.62 6.72
N ASN A 425 12.84 -7.34 7.51
CA ASN A 425 13.02 -6.78 8.85
C ASN A 425 13.54 -7.79 9.87
N ILE A 426 13.03 -9.02 9.83
CA ILE A 426 13.36 -10.05 10.81
C ILE A 426 14.83 -10.51 10.69
N VAL A 427 15.37 -10.56 9.48
CA VAL A 427 16.75 -11.02 9.23
C VAL A 427 17.81 -9.95 9.49
N VAL A 428 17.47 -8.71 9.81
CA VAL A 428 18.44 -7.65 10.14
C VAL A 428 19.21 -7.98 11.41
N ASP A 429 18.52 -8.43 12.46
CA ASP A 429 19.08 -8.60 13.79
C ASP A 429 19.38 -10.06 14.14
N PHE A 430 20.42 -10.26 14.95
CA PHE A 430 20.87 -11.49 15.62
C PHE A 430 21.26 -12.70 14.75
N ALA A 431 22.48 -13.19 14.98
CA ALA A 431 23.05 -14.35 14.30
C ALA A 431 22.16 -15.61 14.41
N SER A 432 21.51 -15.83 15.55
CA SER A 432 20.61 -16.98 15.77
C SER A 432 19.39 -17.00 14.86
N ARG A 433 18.80 -15.83 14.56
CA ARG A 433 17.63 -15.73 13.65
C ARG A 433 18.01 -15.99 12.21
N LYS A 434 19.13 -15.42 11.79
CA LYS A 434 19.70 -15.66 10.45
C LYS A 434 19.97 -17.15 10.22
N SER A 435 20.45 -17.88 11.26
CA SER A 435 20.68 -19.31 11.16
C SER A 435 19.37 -20.09 10.97
N VAL A 436 18.33 -19.82 11.76
CA VAL A 436 17.03 -20.51 11.62
C VAL A 436 16.41 -20.25 10.25
N PHE A 437 16.42 -19.00 9.77
CA PHE A 437 15.92 -18.65 8.44
C PHE A 437 16.67 -19.38 7.33
N ARG A 438 18.03 -19.39 7.40
CA ARG A 438 18.88 -20.10 6.46
C ARG A 438 18.62 -21.60 6.48
N ASP A 439 18.57 -22.21 7.66
CA ASP A 439 18.43 -23.66 7.83
C ASP A 439 17.05 -24.17 7.36
N ARG A 440 16.06 -23.28 7.24
CA ARG A 440 14.74 -23.52 6.65
C ARG A 440 14.66 -23.25 5.14
N GLY A 441 15.78 -22.99 4.46
CA GLY A 441 15.82 -22.75 3.02
C GLY A 441 15.49 -21.33 2.58
N GLY A 442 15.24 -20.38 3.51
CA GLY A 442 14.83 -19.04 3.16
C GLY A 442 15.82 -18.27 2.29
N VAL A 443 17.14 -18.56 2.40
CA VAL A 443 18.15 -17.95 1.52
C VAL A 443 17.94 -18.36 0.07
N HIS A 444 17.67 -19.65 -0.17
CA HIS A 444 17.42 -20.18 -1.51
C HIS A 444 16.21 -19.48 -2.15
N GLU A 445 15.11 -19.32 -1.38
CA GLU A 445 13.91 -18.64 -1.85
C GLU A 445 14.19 -17.16 -2.20
N LEU A 446 14.92 -16.44 -1.35
CA LEU A 446 15.29 -15.05 -1.64
C LEU A 446 16.14 -14.93 -2.92
N ILE A 447 17.06 -15.87 -3.16
CA ILE A 447 17.87 -15.91 -4.38
C ILE A 447 17.02 -16.17 -5.61
N GLN A 448 16.06 -17.08 -5.54
CA GLN A 448 15.11 -17.30 -6.66
C GLN A 448 14.27 -16.05 -6.93
N LEU A 449 13.73 -15.43 -5.88
CA LEU A 449 12.91 -14.22 -6.02
C LEU A 449 13.70 -12.99 -6.49
N SER A 450 15.01 -12.94 -6.23
CA SER A 450 15.89 -11.88 -6.77
C SER A 450 16.02 -11.92 -8.29
N GLN A 451 15.59 -13.01 -8.93
CA GLN A 451 15.56 -13.19 -10.38
C GLN A 451 14.14 -13.03 -10.97
N SER A 452 13.16 -12.62 -10.16
CA SER A 452 11.78 -12.40 -10.61
C SER A 452 11.70 -11.38 -11.72
N MET A 453 10.76 -11.58 -12.64
CA MET A 453 10.39 -10.58 -13.65
C MET A 453 9.57 -9.43 -13.06
N ASP A 454 8.94 -9.65 -11.90
CA ASP A 454 8.24 -8.62 -11.15
C ASP A 454 9.24 -7.76 -10.38
N THR A 455 9.26 -6.46 -10.69
CA THR A 455 10.22 -5.51 -10.12
C THR A 455 10.06 -5.34 -8.60
N GLU A 456 8.83 -5.31 -8.10
CA GLU A 456 8.55 -5.14 -6.67
C GLU A 456 9.05 -6.36 -5.86
N VAL A 457 8.79 -7.56 -6.35
CA VAL A 457 9.29 -8.81 -5.77
C VAL A 457 10.81 -8.85 -5.82
N LYS A 458 11.42 -8.53 -6.97
CA LYS A 458 12.87 -8.52 -7.16
C LYS A 458 13.55 -7.54 -6.18
N VAL A 459 13.13 -6.29 -6.14
CA VAL A 459 13.66 -5.26 -5.23
C VAL A 459 13.55 -5.71 -3.78
N SER A 460 12.38 -6.22 -3.36
CA SER A 460 12.13 -6.67 -1.99
C SER A 460 13.00 -7.88 -1.61
N ALA A 461 13.23 -8.80 -2.54
CA ALA A 461 14.09 -9.95 -2.32
C ALA A 461 15.57 -9.55 -2.17
N VAL A 462 16.08 -8.66 -3.04
CA VAL A 462 17.46 -8.14 -2.95
C VAL A 462 17.64 -7.32 -1.67
N MET A 463 16.63 -6.54 -1.26
CA MET A 463 16.64 -5.82 0.01
C MET A 463 16.70 -6.79 1.21
N ALA A 464 15.97 -7.90 1.17
CA ALA A 464 16.03 -8.91 2.22
C ALA A 464 17.41 -9.59 2.27
N LEU A 465 18.03 -9.89 1.11
CA LEU A 465 19.41 -10.39 1.02
C LEU A 465 20.42 -9.37 1.56
N ARG A 466 20.29 -8.09 1.22
CA ARG A 466 21.09 -6.99 1.79
C ARG A 466 21.03 -6.99 3.32
N ASN A 467 19.83 -7.09 3.87
CA ASN A 467 19.60 -7.09 5.31
C ASN A 467 20.16 -8.35 5.97
N LEU A 468 20.04 -9.50 5.32
CA LEU A 468 20.66 -10.75 5.79
C LEU A 468 22.19 -10.65 5.89
N MET A 469 22.83 -9.92 4.97
CA MET A 469 24.29 -9.69 4.98
C MET A 469 24.73 -8.67 6.03
N PHE A 470 23.84 -7.80 6.50
CA PHE A 470 24.15 -6.77 7.49
C PHE A 470 24.62 -7.42 8.81
N GLN A 471 25.82 -7.11 9.27
CA GLN A 471 26.44 -7.69 10.47
C GLN A 471 26.39 -9.23 10.56
N ALA A 472 26.31 -9.90 9.43
CA ALA A 472 26.34 -11.35 9.39
C ALA A 472 27.75 -11.88 9.70
N ASP A 473 27.83 -13.05 10.35
CA ASP A 473 29.11 -13.72 10.57
C ASP A 473 29.72 -14.21 9.25
N LYS A 474 31.02 -14.49 9.28
CA LYS A 474 31.78 -14.95 8.11
C LYS A 474 31.15 -16.18 7.45
N LYS A 475 30.75 -17.18 8.24
CA LYS A 475 30.15 -18.42 7.74
C LYS A 475 28.82 -18.17 7.00
N CYS A 476 27.99 -17.26 7.49
CA CYS A 476 26.76 -16.85 6.82
C CYS A 476 27.08 -16.16 5.48
N LYS A 477 28.02 -15.21 5.47
CA LYS A 477 28.44 -14.50 4.25
C LYS A 477 29.01 -15.43 3.19
N GLU A 478 29.91 -16.34 3.57
CA GLU A 478 30.49 -17.34 2.67
C GLU A 478 29.41 -18.23 2.04
N LYS A 479 28.48 -18.72 2.84
CA LYS A 479 27.39 -19.58 2.36
C LYS A 479 26.48 -18.84 1.37
N VAL A 480 26.04 -17.64 1.72
CA VAL A 480 25.17 -16.85 0.84
C VAL A 480 25.90 -16.43 -0.44
N PHE A 481 27.17 -16.06 -0.36
CA PHE A 481 27.98 -15.74 -1.54
C PHE A 481 28.11 -16.95 -2.49
N SER A 482 28.35 -18.13 -1.93
CA SER A 482 28.39 -19.38 -2.71
C SER A 482 27.08 -19.66 -3.45
N ASP A 483 25.94 -19.42 -2.78
CA ASP A 483 24.61 -19.68 -3.33
C ASP A 483 24.18 -18.60 -4.36
N LEU A 484 24.57 -17.32 -4.15
CA LEU A 484 24.30 -16.21 -5.07
C LEU A 484 25.06 -16.28 -6.39
N THR A 485 26.28 -16.78 -6.38
CA THR A 485 27.25 -16.78 -7.49
C THR A 485 27.65 -15.37 -7.99
N VAL A 486 28.88 -15.25 -8.52
CA VAL A 486 29.39 -13.97 -9.04
C VAL A 486 28.59 -13.45 -10.24
N PRO A 487 28.20 -14.30 -11.23
CA PRO A 487 27.39 -13.83 -12.36
C PRO A 487 26.02 -13.26 -11.96
N LEU A 488 25.36 -13.83 -10.94
CA LEU A 488 24.07 -13.30 -10.46
C LEU A 488 24.27 -11.95 -9.78
N ILE A 489 25.29 -11.79 -8.94
CA ILE A 489 25.60 -10.49 -8.30
C ILE A 489 25.90 -9.44 -9.37
N GLU A 490 26.71 -9.77 -10.39
CA GLU A 490 26.99 -8.87 -11.51
C GLU A 490 25.70 -8.47 -12.24
N SER A 491 24.82 -9.43 -12.52
CA SER A 491 23.53 -9.18 -13.17
C SER A 491 22.66 -8.22 -12.36
N LEU A 492 22.57 -8.38 -11.04
CA LEU A 492 21.80 -7.51 -10.15
C LEU A 492 22.40 -6.09 -10.08
N ILE A 493 23.73 -5.94 -10.06
CA ILE A 493 24.40 -4.63 -10.11
C ILE A 493 24.11 -3.92 -11.43
N ASN A 494 24.04 -4.66 -12.54
CA ASN A 494 23.78 -4.12 -13.88
C ASN A 494 22.30 -4.18 -14.29
N ASP A 495 21.36 -4.40 -13.36
CA ASP A 495 19.93 -4.43 -13.66
C ASP A 495 19.47 -3.13 -14.33
N CYS A 496 18.39 -3.17 -15.11
CA CYS A 496 17.81 -1.98 -15.74
C CYS A 496 17.10 -1.05 -14.74
N GLU A 497 16.68 -1.60 -13.58
CA GLU A 497 15.95 -0.86 -12.55
C GLU A 497 16.91 -0.28 -11.50
N PRO A 498 16.98 1.05 -11.34
CA PRO A 498 17.88 1.70 -10.38
C PRO A 498 17.71 1.25 -8.92
N LEU A 499 16.49 0.92 -8.50
CA LEU A 499 16.23 0.41 -7.16
C LEU A 499 16.88 -0.96 -6.94
N VAL A 500 16.89 -1.83 -7.95
CA VAL A 500 17.60 -3.12 -7.88
C VAL A 500 19.10 -2.89 -7.80
N GLN A 501 19.66 -1.98 -8.63
CA GLN A 501 21.09 -1.63 -8.61
C GLN A 501 21.52 -1.13 -7.22
N GLU A 502 20.75 -0.22 -6.64
CA GLU A 502 20.99 0.33 -5.29
C GLU A 502 21.03 -0.78 -4.24
N GLN A 503 20.00 -1.63 -4.20
CA GLN A 503 19.92 -2.70 -3.21
C GLN A 503 21.02 -3.76 -3.42
N ALA A 504 21.38 -4.06 -4.66
CA ALA A 504 22.48 -4.98 -4.99
C ALA A 504 23.83 -4.43 -4.54
N LEU A 505 24.11 -3.14 -4.80
CA LEU A 505 25.34 -2.49 -4.32
C LEU A 505 25.38 -2.41 -2.79
N ALA A 506 24.25 -2.12 -2.13
CA ALA A 506 24.16 -2.14 -0.68
C ALA A 506 24.35 -3.56 -0.10
N MET A 507 23.86 -4.60 -0.79
CA MET A 507 24.13 -6.01 -0.44
C MET A 507 25.61 -6.32 -0.52
N VAL A 508 26.27 -5.94 -1.61
CA VAL A 508 27.73 -6.12 -1.77
C VAL A 508 28.52 -5.33 -0.72
N ARG A 509 28.12 -4.08 -0.42
CA ARG A 509 28.69 -3.30 0.68
C ARG A 509 28.66 -4.07 2.01
N ASN A 510 27.51 -4.66 2.35
CA ASN A 510 27.35 -5.43 3.58
C ASN A 510 28.12 -6.77 3.53
N LEU A 511 28.25 -7.38 2.35
CA LEU A 511 29.05 -8.58 2.14
C LEU A 511 30.53 -8.35 2.47
N VAL A 512 31.10 -7.25 1.97
CA VAL A 512 32.55 -6.93 2.14
C VAL A 512 32.86 -6.23 3.46
N ASP A 513 31.86 -5.88 4.24
CA ASP A 513 32.03 -5.30 5.56
C ASP A 513 32.60 -6.33 6.56
N GLY A 514 33.56 -5.91 7.40
CA GLY A 514 34.17 -6.73 8.47
C GLY A 514 35.61 -7.18 8.20
N PRO A 515 35.97 -8.44 8.48
CA PRO A 515 37.33 -8.93 8.31
C PRO A 515 37.85 -8.83 6.88
N MET A 516 39.18 -8.67 6.70
CA MET A 516 39.83 -8.55 5.40
C MET A 516 39.45 -9.68 4.42
N SER A 517 39.22 -10.89 4.91
CA SER A 517 38.75 -12.02 4.09
C SER A 517 37.37 -11.82 3.44
N ASN A 518 36.55 -10.88 3.94
CA ASN A 518 35.29 -10.56 3.29
C ASN A 518 35.49 -9.67 2.06
N ILE A 519 36.58 -8.88 2.06
CA ILE A 519 36.91 -8.00 0.93
C ILE A 519 37.28 -8.85 -0.30
N ASP A 520 37.85 -10.03 -0.09
CA ASP A 520 38.23 -10.95 -1.18
C ASP A 520 37.03 -11.32 -2.09
N PHE A 521 35.79 -11.26 -1.59
CA PHE A 521 34.60 -11.56 -2.39
C PHE A 521 34.42 -10.65 -3.62
N VAL A 522 34.77 -9.34 -3.54
CA VAL A 522 34.65 -8.45 -4.71
C VAL A 522 35.77 -8.62 -5.72
N PHE A 523 36.84 -9.35 -5.33
CA PHE A 523 37.96 -9.68 -6.19
C PHE A 523 37.91 -11.11 -6.77
N ALA A 524 36.85 -11.86 -6.42
CA ALA A 524 36.60 -13.18 -7.00
C ALA A 524 36.40 -13.10 -8.52
N GLU A 525 36.77 -14.19 -9.22
CA GLU A 525 36.57 -14.33 -10.68
C GLU A 525 37.11 -13.11 -11.46
N ASP A 526 38.40 -12.82 -11.33
CA ASP A 526 39.07 -11.70 -12.00
C ASP A 526 38.42 -10.30 -11.72
N SER A 527 37.92 -10.13 -10.50
CA SER A 527 37.33 -8.87 -10.04
C SER A 527 36.05 -8.44 -10.79
N VAL A 528 35.28 -9.39 -11.28
CA VAL A 528 34.03 -9.12 -12.02
C VAL A 528 33.10 -8.17 -11.24
N ILE A 529 32.91 -8.42 -9.94
CA ILE A 529 32.04 -7.57 -9.08
C ILE A 529 32.61 -6.15 -8.98
N LEU A 530 33.90 -5.98 -8.71
CA LEU A 530 34.54 -4.67 -8.62
C LEU A 530 34.45 -3.90 -9.95
N ASN A 531 34.57 -4.61 -11.08
CA ASN A 531 34.42 -4.03 -12.41
C ASN A 531 32.99 -3.55 -12.65
N ALA A 532 31.97 -4.34 -12.26
CA ALA A 532 30.56 -3.98 -12.34
C ALA A 532 30.23 -2.74 -11.49
N VAL A 533 30.76 -2.69 -10.24
CA VAL A 533 30.62 -1.51 -9.37
C VAL A 533 31.24 -0.28 -10.03
N SER A 534 32.45 -0.38 -10.56
CA SER A 534 33.11 0.75 -11.26
C SER A 534 32.31 1.23 -12.48
N LYS A 535 31.76 0.31 -13.26
CA LYS A 535 30.91 0.63 -14.41
C LYS A 535 29.65 1.41 -14.00
N GLN A 536 29.00 1.01 -12.90
CA GLN A 536 27.84 1.73 -12.36
C GLN A 536 28.23 3.13 -11.87
N LEU A 537 29.35 3.29 -11.20
CA LEU A 537 29.83 4.60 -10.76
C LEU A 537 30.10 5.57 -11.93
N GLN A 538 30.46 5.08 -13.09
CA GLN A 538 30.67 5.88 -14.31
C GLN A 538 29.34 6.27 -14.98
N ASN A 539 28.34 5.39 -14.98
CA ASN A 539 27.17 5.48 -15.83
C ASN A 539 25.86 5.80 -15.09
N ALA A 540 25.77 5.55 -13.77
CA ALA A 540 24.53 5.76 -13.03
C ALA A 540 24.15 7.24 -12.96
N GLY A 541 22.88 7.52 -13.30
CA GLY A 541 22.27 8.83 -13.15
C GLY A 541 21.66 9.09 -11.77
N VAL A 542 21.50 8.03 -10.96
CA VAL A 542 20.85 8.07 -9.64
C VAL A 542 21.90 8.15 -8.55
N VAL A 543 21.77 9.15 -7.68
CA VAL A 543 22.77 9.44 -6.64
C VAL A 543 22.85 8.33 -5.59
N GLU A 544 21.76 7.69 -5.26
CA GLU A 544 21.71 6.56 -4.32
C GLU A 544 22.57 5.37 -4.79
N VAL A 545 22.51 5.05 -6.08
CA VAL A 545 23.37 4.02 -6.70
C VAL A 545 24.85 4.39 -6.58
N GLN A 546 25.19 5.67 -6.84
CA GLN A 546 26.56 6.19 -6.71
C GLN A 546 27.06 6.12 -5.27
N ILE A 547 26.22 6.46 -4.29
CA ILE A 547 26.56 6.39 -2.86
C ILE A 547 26.91 4.94 -2.46
N GLN A 548 26.03 3.97 -2.79
CA GLN A 548 26.26 2.58 -2.43
C GLN A 548 27.51 2.03 -3.13
N GLY A 549 27.71 2.36 -4.41
CA GLY A 549 28.93 1.97 -5.14
C GLY A 549 30.19 2.55 -4.51
N MET A 550 30.21 3.81 -4.10
CA MET A 550 31.36 4.42 -3.40
C MET A 550 31.58 3.82 -2.02
N CYS A 551 30.53 3.41 -1.31
CA CYS A 551 30.68 2.67 -0.05
C CYS A 551 31.34 1.29 -0.28
N VAL A 552 31.01 0.56 -1.37
CA VAL A 552 31.71 -0.67 -1.74
C VAL A 552 33.18 -0.38 -2.00
N MET A 553 33.52 0.66 -2.78
CA MET A 553 34.89 1.07 -3.05
C MET A 553 35.65 1.42 -1.77
N SER A 554 35.01 2.13 -0.84
CA SER A 554 35.58 2.49 0.46
C SER A 554 35.92 1.24 1.29
N ASN A 555 34.99 0.28 1.39
CA ASN A 555 35.23 -0.98 2.11
C ASN A 555 36.34 -1.79 1.44
N ALA A 556 36.35 -1.89 0.10
CA ALA A 556 37.41 -2.56 -0.64
C ALA A 556 38.80 -1.90 -0.42
N ALA A 557 38.83 -0.54 -0.35
CA ALA A 557 40.05 0.21 -0.08
C ALA A 557 40.57 0.07 1.36
N SER A 558 39.81 -0.50 2.29
CA SER A 558 40.29 -0.81 3.64
C SER A 558 41.14 -2.13 3.70
N GLY A 559 41.18 -2.87 2.60
CA GLY A 559 41.88 -4.14 2.49
C GLY A 559 43.43 -4.04 2.43
N ASN A 560 44.05 -5.11 1.88
CA ASN A 560 45.49 -5.19 1.70
C ASN A 560 46.01 -4.31 0.53
N GLU A 561 47.30 -4.33 0.26
CA GLU A 561 47.92 -3.49 -0.79
C GLU A 561 47.36 -3.79 -2.19
N THR A 562 47.18 -5.06 -2.52
CA THR A 562 46.62 -5.45 -3.83
C THR A 562 45.20 -4.96 -4.01
N HIS A 563 44.40 -5.01 -2.97
CA HIS A 563 43.04 -4.46 -2.96
C HIS A 563 43.05 -2.95 -3.17
N LYS A 564 43.89 -2.22 -2.42
CA LYS A 564 44.07 -0.77 -2.55
C LYS A 564 44.52 -0.35 -3.93
N ASP A 565 45.50 -1.05 -4.50
CA ASP A 565 46.01 -0.77 -5.84
C ASP A 565 44.91 -1.00 -6.91
N ALA A 566 44.13 -2.07 -6.80
CA ALA A 566 42.98 -2.32 -7.69
C ALA A 566 41.92 -1.25 -7.59
N VAL A 567 41.53 -0.82 -6.37
CA VAL A 567 40.59 0.28 -6.15
C VAL A 567 41.17 1.58 -6.69
N MET A 568 42.49 1.84 -6.48
CA MET A 568 43.18 3.03 -6.98
C MET A 568 43.07 3.16 -8.50
N HIS A 569 43.19 2.06 -9.25
CA HIS A 569 43.01 2.05 -10.71
C HIS A 569 41.58 2.45 -11.14
N LYS A 570 40.57 2.25 -10.29
CA LYS A 570 39.16 2.62 -10.58
C LYS A 570 38.82 4.05 -10.16
N VAL A 571 39.40 4.52 -9.04
CA VAL A 571 39.13 5.84 -8.42
C VAL A 571 39.91 6.96 -9.12
N ALA A 572 41.15 6.69 -9.49
CA ALA A 572 42.01 7.63 -10.24
C ALA A 572 42.58 6.91 -11.49
N PRO A 573 41.71 6.65 -12.49
CA PRO A 573 42.16 6.14 -13.77
C PRO A 573 43.01 7.20 -14.52
N GLU A 574 43.78 6.79 -15.52
CA GLU A 574 44.57 7.69 -16.38
C GLU A 574 43.66 8.65 -17.20
N ALA A 575 42.39 8.27 -17.43
CA ALA A 575 41.36 9.10 -18.03
C ALA A 575 40.49 9.80 -16.97
N ILE A 576 39.74 10.84 -17.35
CA ILE A 576 38.86 11.64 -16.47
C ILE A 576 37.91 10.69 -15.70
N GLY A 577 38.11 10.58 -14.39
CA GLY A 577 37.33 9.73 -13.51
C GLY A 577 36.11 10.45 -12.89
N TYR A 578 35.19 9.68 -12.36
CA TYR A 578 33.98 10.17 -11.65
C TYR A 578 34.30 10.82 -10.29
N THR A 579 35.48 10.60 -9.72
CA THR A 579 35.81 10.99 -8.34
C THR A 579 35.71 12.48 -8.08
N ILE A 580 36.27 13.32 -8.95
CA ILE A 580 36.17 14.79 -8.81
C ILE A 580 34.72 15.25 -8.90
N LYS A 581 33.96 14.70 -9.84
CA LYS A 581 32.51 14.99 -9.97
C LYS A 581 31.77 14.65 -8.68
N PHE A 582 32.09 13.54 -8.04
CA PHE A 582 31.44 13.12 -6.79
C PHE A 582 31.87 14.00 -5.59
N LEU A 583 33.11 14.43 -5.53
CA LEU A 583 33.55 15.39 -4.53
C LEU A 583 32.88 16.77 -4.68
N GLN A 584 32.43 17.11 -5.88
CA GLN A 584 31.70 18.35 -6.18
C GLN A 584 30.17 18.17 -6.16
N SER A 585 29.68 16.98 -5.81
CA SER A 585 28.22 16.70 -5.75
C SER A 585 27.53 17.60 -4.72
N THR A 586 26.29 17.97 -4.99
CA THR A 586 25.42 18.66 -4.03
C THR A 586 25.03 17.76 -2.85
N ASP A 587 25.04 16.42 -3.03
CA ASP A 587 24.73 15.45 -1.97
C ASP A 587 25.95 15.21 -1.07
N SER A 588 25.82 15.60 0.20
CA SER A 588 26.89 15.43 1.21
C SER A 588 27.22 13.94 1.49
N ARG A 589 26.25 13.04 1.35
CA ARG A 589 26.45 11.60 1.56
C ARG A 589 27.39 11.03 0.49
N LEU A 590 27.23 11.44 -0.77
CA LEU A 590 28.11 11.04 -1.86
C LEU A 590 29.53 11.60 -1.68
N ARG A 591 29.64 12.89 -1.30
CA ARG A 591 30.95 13.49 -0.96
C ARG A 591 31.63 12.70 0.17
N THR A 592 30.89 12.40 1.24
CA THR A 592 31.39 11.63 2.39
C THR A 592 31.93 10.25 1.98
N ALA A 593 31.13 9.47 1.23
CA ALA A 593 31.53 8.13 0.78
C ALA A 593 32.78 8.18 -0.10
N THR A 594 32.90 9.21 -0.97
CA THR A 594 34.04 9.41 -1.84
C THR A 594 35.29 9.75 -1.03
N ILE A 595 35.20 10.68 -0.05
CA ILE A 595 36.35 11.04 0.79
C ILE A 595 36.80 9.84 1.65
N TRP A 596 35.88 9.02 2.18
CA TRP A 596 36.24 7.81 2.92
C TRP A 596 37.10 6.85 2.08
N THR A 597 36.78 6.67 0.82
CA THR A 597 37.62 5.87 -0.09
C THR A 597 39.05 6.43 -0.15
N ILE A 598 39.18 7.76 -0.24
CA ILE A 598 40.50 8.42 -0.29
C ILE A 598 41.21 8.32 1.05
N VAL A 599 40.53 8.45 2.20
CA VAL A 599 41.11 8.25 3.53
C VAL A 599 41.75 6.84 3.63
N ASN A 600 41.02 5.81 3.18
CA ASN A 600 41.54 4.44 3.21
C ASN A 600 42.72 4.20 2.28
N LEU A 601 42.73 4.82 1.09
CA LEU A 601 43.83 4.74 0.12
C LEU A 601 45.07 5.48 0.58
N THR A 602 44.95 6.57 1.34
CA THR A 602 46.04 7.43 1.81
C THR A 602 46.55 7.09 3.22
N HIS A 603 46.01 6.03 3.85
CA HIS A 603 46.34 5.70 5.23
C HIS A 603 47.85 5.48 5.41
N PRO A 604 48.55 6.20 6.31
CA PRO A 604 50.01 6.25 6.36
C PRO A 604 50.69 4.94 6.77
N SER A 605 49.98 4.03 7.48
CA SER A 605 50.53 2.74 7.83
C SER A 605 50.61 1.76 6.65
N SER A 606 50.06 2.14 5.48
CA SER A 606 50.03 1.31 4.28
C SER A 606 51.34 1.49 3.47
N PRO A 607 52.10 0.43 3.16
CA PRO A 607 53.38 0.56 2.49
C PRO A 607 53.35 1.32 1.14
N GLY A 608 52.27 1.13 0.36
CA GLY A 608 52.09 1.80 -0.93
C GLY A 608 51.48 3.19 -0.86
N ALA A 609 51.26 3.78 0.33
CA ALA A 609 50.57 5.06 0.50
C ALA A 609 51.21 6.20 -0.29
N HIS A 610 52.53 6.33 -0.28
CA HIS A 610 53.24 7.38 -1.01
C HIS A 610 52.93 7.38 -2.51
N ARG A 611 53.03 6.23 -3.17
CA ARG A 611 52.72 6.06 -4.60
C ARG A 611 51.25 6.39 -4.92
N ARG A 612 50.33 6.01 -4.03
CA ARG A 612 48.90 6.32 -4.23
C ARG A 612 48.60 7.81 -4.05
N VAL A 613 49.29 8.48 -3.11
CA VAL A 613 49.18 9.94 -2.92
C VAL A 613 49.67 10.68 -4.16
N GLU A 614 50.80 10.29 -4.75
CA GLU A 614 51.30 10.87 -6.02
C GLU A 614 50.22 10.76 -7.12
N ARG A 615 49.66 9.59 -7.33
CA ARG A 615 48.59 9.40 -8.34
C ARG A 615 47.34 10.19 -8.07
N LEU A 616 46.92 10.34 -6.80
CA LEU A 616 45.76 11.20 -6.42
C LEU A 616 46.08 12.68 -6.65
N HIS A 617 47.35 13.07 -6.51
CA HIS A 617 47.81 14.42 -6.79
C HIS A 617 47.77 14.72 -8.30
N ASP A 618 48.32 13.80 -9.12
CA ASP A 618 48.30 13.90 -10.59
C ASP A 618 46.88 13.95 -11.16
N ALA A 619 45.94 13.21 -10.53
CA ALA A 619 44.53 13.22 -10.88
C ALA A 619 43.77 14.48 -10.41
N GLY A 620 44.42 15.43 -9.71
CA GLY A 620 43.80 16.66 -9.20
C GLY A 620 42.88 16.48 -7.99
N ILE A 621 42.76 15.25 -7.48
CA ILE A 621 41.83 14.89 -6.37
C ILE A 621 42.26 15.57 -5.08
N ILE A 622 43.59 15.62 -4.80
CA ILE A 622 44.11 16.28 -3.61
C ILE A 622 43.84 17.80 -3.62
N SER A 623 43.93 18.44 -4.77
CA SER A 623 43.60 19.88 -4.92
C SER A 623 42.11 20.13 -4.59
N GLN A 624 41.22 19.27 -5.06
CA GLN A 624 39.80 19.38 -4.74
C GLN A 624 39.54 19.21 -3.23
N ILE A 625 40.21 18.25 -2.57
CA ILE A 625 40.08 18.04 -1.13
C ILE A 625 40.59 19.22 -0.32
N LYS A 626 41.71 19.85 -0.72
CA LYS A 626 42.23 21.09 -0.09
C LYS A 626 41.22 22.23 -0.16
N THR A 627 40.51 22.39 -1.27
CA THR A 627 39.43 23.37 -1.40
C THR A 627 38.30 23.04 -0.42
N MET A 628 37.87 21.79 -0.31
CA MET A 628 36.77 21.36 0.58
C MET A 628 37.08 21.59 2.06
N VAL A 629 38.33 21.55 2.49
CA VAL A 629 38.70 21.87 3.89
C VAL A 629 38.31 23.31 4.25
N ASN A 630 38.46 24.26 3.28
CA ASN A 630 38.20 25.67 3.49
C ASN A 630 36.70 26.02 3.30
N ASP A 631 36.08 25.50 2.26
CA ASP A 631 34.79 26.00 1.74
C ASP A 631 33.61 25.05 2.01
N GLU A 632 33.84 23.87 2.63
CA GLU A 632 32.79 22.89 2.89
C GLU A 632 31.89 23.30 4.05
N SER A 633 30.58 23.31 3.81
CA SER A 633 29.56 23.67 4.80
C SER A 633 29.13 22.45 5.67
N CYS A 634 29.27 21.24 5.17
CA CYS A 634 28.94 20.03 5.91
C CYS A 634 30.10 19.60 6.81
N LEU A 635 29.89 19.68 8.13
CA LEU A 635 30.94 19.39 9.12
C LEU A 635 31.53 17.97 8.96
N ASP A 636 30.69 16.98 8.67
CA ASP A 636 31.13 15.58 8.52
C ASP A 636 32.09 15.43 7.33
N VAL A 637 31.76 16.00 6.19
CA VAL A 637 32.61 16.05 4.98
C VAL A 637 33.93 16.76 5.26
N LYS A 638 33.87 17.93 5.94
CA LYS A 638 35.02 18.75 6.30
C LYS A 638 36.00 17.99 7.19
N LEU A 639 35.51 17.35 8.24
CA LEU A 639 36.36 16.55 9.17
C LEU A 639 37.10 15.42 8.44
N ARG A 640 36.45 14.75 7.49
CA ARG A 640 37.10 13.67 6.71
C ARG A 640 38.10 14.22 5.69
N ALA A 641 37.82 15.36 5.08
CA ALA A 641 38.78 16.05 4.25
C ALA A 641 40.04 16.42 5.05
N MET A 642 39.88 16.92 6.29
CA MET A 642 41.01 17.16 7.21
C MET A 642 41.76 15.87 7.53
N THR A 643 41.10 14.73 7.68
CA THR A 643 41.77 13.43 7.90
C THR A 643 42.65 13.05 6.70
N VAL A 644 42.18 13.29 5.46
CA VAL A 644 43.06 13.10 4.29
C VAL A 644 44.28 13.98 4.38
N ILE A 645 44.15 15.27 4.69
CA ILE A 645 45.28 16.21 4.83
C ILE A 645 46.29 15.71 5.90
N GLN A 646 45.80 15.22 7.03
CA GLN A 646 46.63 14.62 8.07
C GLN A 646 47.41 13.38 7.56
N ASN A 647 46.74 12.49 6.82
CA ASN A 647 47.35 11.33 6.19
C ASN A 647 48.48 11.74 5.22
N LEU A 648 48.23 12.78 4.38
CA LEU A 648 49.21 13.31 3.44
C LEU A 648 50.47 13.82 4.18
N SER A 649 50.27 14.58 5.26
CA SER A 649 51.39 15.11 6.08
C SER A 649 52.17 13.94 6.71
N ALA A 650 51.53 12.89 7.17
CA ALA A 650 52.18 11.72 7.78
C ALA A 650 52.93 10.86 6.76
N VAL A 651 52.56 10.88 5.48
CA VAL A 651 53.24 10.19 4.39
C VAL A 651 54.45 11.00 3.87
N GLY A 652 54.60 12.25 4.33
CA GLY A 652 55.74 13.11 3.94
C GLY A 652 55.46 13.96 2.70
N ASP A 653 54.21 14.24 2.35
CA ASP A 653 53.87 15.16 1.26
C ASP A 653 54.14 16.60 1.68
N VAL A 654 55.25 17.17 1.14
CA VAL A 654 55.76 18.54 1.43
C VAL A 654 54.77 19.64 0.93
N SER A 655 53.79 19.30 0.09
CA SER A 655 52.79 20.25 -0.42
C SER A 655 51.75 20.67 0.61
N VAL A 656 51.81 20.11 1.83
CA VAL A 656 50.84 20.33 2.89
C VAL A 656 51.52 20.93 4.12
N SER A 657 51.57 22.27 4.24
CA SER A 657 51.92 22.95 5.49
C SER A 657 50.67 23.01 6.40
N VAL A 658 50.63 22.21 7.45
CA VAL A 658 49.56 22.26 8.47
C VAL A 658 49.96 23.30 9.51
N THR A 659 49.18 24.42 9.57
CA THR A 659 49.17 25.22 10.80
C THR A 659 48.48 24.46 11.89
N ALA A 660 49.22 24.03 12.90
CA ALA A 660 48.80 23.22 14.01
C ALA A 660 47.77 23.97 14.88
N GLY A 661 46.50 23.75 14.63
CA GLY A 661 45.43 23.98 15.57
C GLY A 661 45.04 22.62 16.20
N GLY A 662 45.47 22.43 17.45
CA GLY A 662 45.37 21.13 18.12
C GLY A 662 43.96 20.59 18.24
N CYS A 663 43.79 19.38 17.79
CA CYS A 663 42.69 18.50 18.22
C CYS A 663 43.26 17.09 18.43
N CYS A 664 43.33 16.65 19.68
CA CYS A 664 43.64 15.29 20.05
C CYS A 664 42.60 14.33 19.49
N CYS A 665 42.95 13.59 18.44
CA CYS A 665 42.18 12.44 18.01
C CYS A 665 42.95 11.16 18.37
N THR A 666 42.49 10.52 19.44
CA THR A 666 42.86 9.19 19.84
C THR A 666 42.53 8.15 18.78
N ASN A 667 43.47 7.28 18.47
CA ASN A 667 43.41 5.98 17.78
C ASN A 667 42.05 5.53 17.23
N LEU A 668 41.83 5.74 15.94
CA LEU A 668 40.80 5.05 15.16
C LEU A 668 41.46 3.94 14.33
N GLN A 669 41.75 2.81 14.99
CA GLN A 669 42.02 1.56 14.27
C GLN A 669 40.73 1.13 13.56
N GLY A 670 40.79 0.97 12.23
CA GLY A 670 39.86 0.20 11.39
C GLY A 670 38.38 0.33 11.73
N VAL A 671 37.80 1.52 11.59
CA VAL A 671 36.37 1.68 11.79
C VAL A 671 35.67 1.42 10.46
N THR A 672 35.15 0.22 10.31
CA THR A 672 34.14 -0.11 9.30
C THR A 672 32.85 0.59 9.71
N TRP A 673 32.45 1.61 8.96
CA TRP A 673 31.25 2.37 9.30
C TRP A 673 30.03 1.79 8.59
N CYS A 674 29.11 1.23 9.37
CA CYS A 674 27.74 1.03 8.94
C CYS A 674 27.05 2.40 8.86
N PHE A 675 26.85 2.92 7.65
CA PHE A 675 25.92 4.02 7.46
C PHE A 675 24.52 3.50 7.73
N ASN A 676 23.95 3.81 8.90
CA ASN A 676 22.52 3.85 9.08
C ASN A 676 22.02 5.06 8.26
N ILE A 677 21.77 4.86 6.97
CA ILE A 677 20.95 5.78 6.20
C ILE A 677 19.53 5.47 6.61
N PRO A 678 18.79 6.44 7.19
CA PRO A 678 17.35 6.24 7.45
C PRO A 678 16.68 5.88 6.12
N ASP A 679 15.94 4.79 6.11
CA ASP A 679 15.09 4.44 4.98
C ASP A 679 14.10 5.59 4.74
N HIS A 680 14.27 6.34 3.66
CA HIS A 680 13.26 7.24 3.12
C HIS A 680 12.16 6.40 2.44
N ASN A 681 11.40 5.65 3.24
CA ASN A 681 10.10 5.09 2.90
C ASN A 681 9.30 4.94 4.20
N SER A 682 8.80 6.08 4.68
CA SER A 682 7.68 6.21 5.61
C SER A 682 6.49 6.82 4.88
#